data_8f80ba9992f1c6f99e9dde55acf3798c
#
_entry.id   8f80ba9992f1c6f99e9dde55acf3798c
#
_cell.length_a   1.000
_cell.length_b   1.000
_cell.length_c   1.000
_cell.angle_alpha   90.00
_cell.angle_beta   90.00
_cell.angle_gamma   90.00
#
_symmetry.space_group_name_H-M   'P 1'
#
loop_
_entity.id
_entity.type
_entity.pdbx_description
1 polymer ?
#
loop_
_entity_poly.entity_id
_entity_poly.type
_entity_poly.pdbx_seq_one_letter_code
_entity_poly.pdbx_strand_id
1 'polypeptide(L)'
;PSAVPSAAAPSQKPAAKPTDTAAPSQKPAAKPTATAEPMNDPAWKSTLAPAVPDEKTQELLKQSNVGEEHKSANGITTKDNGLMRKELSSQDLMSVMGLGWNLGNQMEQSNCMGNCKTVTECETSAGNPVATQQTFDGLKSYGINTVRVPVAWSNFVSDDGTYTINEELFNRVEEVINYALNDEMYVIINIHWDGGWWGMFGAEEIDAKETPIRDEAWKKYKAFWTQISERFKEYSDHLIFEGANEELSGRLNDDYQHPEKGQANQTGKLAKDANDIYKMVNEINQTFVNIVRESGGNNAYRHLLIPGTGNESCVIGGYASDTYQTDGTMDVRYKMPEDTEENGHSKLSVSVHYYDPTDYGLSATSTTTWGYRDSWGTEKDYEYMSNMLGRMKKFTDDGYAVIVGECGCVKGYKDNVIDFTRELFTQCLNRGYCPVLWDEGHYFEREKGYFAYGDVGQLFAEMTGSTPKIPDGVKLINTGISVVPTVANPNPKVVYTWTGEFMRHTGDGEIPGKIYAERGDLFDMTYHGIGYTTSITDSNGNPTDALQALIDKEFWNIHLTTDWSQIEEPCIRVYPMDNEASKSADLQIGYRKKENGRVSFDVDYDQNTGQMWVNKYVKVDADALKGKYPWLWVTTNTYTGCSFVKIEICDGAYNADGSRYAN
;
A
#
# COMPACT_ATOMS: atom_id res chain seq x y z
N PRO A 1 -18.22 -4.34 20.73
CA PRO A 1 -16.79 -4.28 20.79
C PRO A 1 -16.23 -4.86 19.50
N SER A 2 -15.54 -4.05 18.84
CA SER A 2 -15.40 -3.92 17.40
C SER A 2 -14.16 -4.64 16.93
N ALA A 3 -14.30 -5.39 15.86
CA ALA A 3 -13.18 -5.81 15.05
C ALA A 3 -12.65 -4.58 14.28
N VAL A 4 -11.34 -4.44 14.25
CA VAL A 4 -10.65 -3.42 13.46
C VAL A 4 -10.83 -3.79 11.99
N PRO A 5 -11.34 -2.92 11.12
CA PRO A 5 -11.26 -3.15 9.70
C PRO A 5 -9.82 -2.85 9.25
N SER A 6 -9.19 -3.80 8.59
CA SER A 6 -8.14 -3.53 7.61
C SER A 6 -8.60 -2.40 6.70
N ALA A 7 -7.71 -1.49 6.36
CA ALA A 7 -8.00 -0.37 5.47
C ALA A 7 -8.72 -0.89 4.22
N ALA A 8 -10.03 -0.68 4.18
CA ALA A 8 -10.82 -1.05 3.03
C ALA A 8 -10.61 0.00 1.96
N ALA A 9 -10.26 -0.44 0.79
CA ALA A 9 -10.47 0.34 -0.42
C ALA A 9 -11.92 0.86 -0.46
N PRO A 10 -12.19 2.03 -0.99
CA PRO A 10 -13.50 2.66 -0.93
C PRO A 10 -14.57 1.76 -1.55
N SER A 11 -15.62 1.51 -0.78
CA SER A 11 -16.77 0.72 -1.22
C SER A 11 -17.51 1.45 -2.33
N GLN A 12 -17.53 0.87 -3.51
CA GLN A 12 -18.41 1.34 -4.59
C GLN A 12 -19.87 1.04 -4.25
N LYS A 13 -20.70 2.04 -4.47
CA LYS A 13 -22.15 2.03 -4.35
C LYS A 13 -22.77 0.97 -5.27
N PRO A 14 -23.83 0.25 -4.89
CA PRO A 14 -24.52 -0.68 -5.78
C PRO A 14 -25.16 0.05 -6.95
N ALA A 15 -24.86 -0.42 -8.16
CA ALA A 15 -25.49 0.06 -9.38
C ALA A 15 -26.99 -0.26 -9.39
N ALA A 16 -27.80 0.72 -9.77
CA ALA A 16 -29.22 0.58 -9.99
C ALA A 16 -29.49 -0.38 -11.16
N LYS A 17 -30.53 -1.21 -11.02
CA LYS A 17 -31.04 -2.12 -12.06
C LYS A 17 -31.33 -1.38 -13.36
N PRO A 18 -30.98 -1.95 -14.51
CA PRO A 18 -31.39 -1.40 -15.80
C PRO A 18 -32.86 -1.69 -16.09
N THR A 19 -33.60 -0.70 -16.47
CA THR A 19 -34.88 -0.84 -17.16
C THR A 19 -34.65 -0.94 -18.65
N ASP A 20 -35.32 -1.91 -19.27
CA ASP A 20 -35.28 -2.24 -20.69
C ASP A 20 -35.68 -1.10 -21.64
N THR A 21 -35.11 -1.21 -22.82
CA THR A 21 -35.51 -0.77 -24.15
C THR A 21 -34.88 0.51 -24.71
N ALA A 22 -33.99 0.30 -25.68
CA ALA A 22 -34.10 0.78 -27.07
C ALA A 22 -32.89 0.34 -27.91
N ALA A 23 -33.11 -0.09 -29.14
CA ALA A 23 -32.16 -0.60 -30.10
C ALA A 23 -31.09 0.45 -30.49
N PRO A 24 -29.87 0.04 -30.88
CA PRO A 24 -28.77 0.94 -31.16
C PRO A 24 -28.95 1.62 -32.54
N SER A 25 -28.97 2.94 -32.56
CA SER A 25 -28.75 3.71 -33.76
C SER A 25 -27.26 3.64 -34.14
N GLN A 26 -27.00 3.34 -35.40
CA GLN A 26 -25.64 3.31 -35.95
C GLN A 26 -24.98 4.69 -35.84
N LYS A 27 -23.84 4.72 -35.17
CA LYS A 27 -22.95 5.86 -35.09
C LYS A 27 -22.26 6.06 -36.46
N PRO A 28 -22.16 7.29 -36.99
CA PRO A 28 -21.39 7.51 -38.22
C PRO A 28 -19.92 7.14 -38.04
N ALA A 29 -19.35 6.50 -39.02
CA ALA A 29 -17.93 6.17 -39.05
C ALA A 29 -17.08 7.43 -38.87
N ALA A 30 -16.26 7.47 -37.84
CA ALA A 30 -15.28 8.52 -37.65
C ALA A 30 -14.27 8.51 -38.80
N LYS A 31 -13.99 9.67 -39.37
CA LYS A 31 -12.90 9.88 -40.29
C LYS A 31 -11.59 9.41 -39.62
N PRO A 32 -10.66 8.78 -40.37
CA PRO A 32 -9.35 8.50 -39.80
C PRO A 32 -8.68 9.82 -39.48
N THR A 33 -8.54 10.11 -38.22
CA THR A 33 -7.61 11.11 -37.70
C THR A 33 -6.19 10.60 -38.04
N ALA A 34 -5.34 11.49 -38.51
CA ALA A 34 -3.94 11.17 -38.69
C ALA A 34 -3.43 10.49 -37.42
N THR A 35 -2.97 9.29 -37.57
CA THR A 35 -2.29 8.55 -36.50
C THR A 35 -1.11 9.40 -36.07
N ALA A 36 -1.23 10.07 -34.90
CA ALA A 36 -0.02 10.44 -34.16
C ALA A 36 0.80 9.16 -34.06
N GLU A 37 2.08 9.26 -34.42
CA GLU A 37 2.98 8.13 -34.19
C GLU A 37 2.84 7.76 -32.70
N PRO A 38 2.62 6.49 -32.37
CA PRO A 38 2.60 6.10 -30.97
C PRO A 38 3.92 6.59 -30.39
N MET A 39 3.87 7.17 -29.18
CA MET A 39 5.09 7.49 -28.43
C MET A 39 5.75 6.16 -28.02
N ASN A 40 6.16 5.41 -29.02
CA ASN A 40 6.95 4.23 -28.86
C ASN A 40 8.32 4.68 -28.42
N ASP A 41 8.51 4.75 -27.13
CA ASP A 41 9.83 4.73 -26.57
C ASP A 41 10.28 3.27 -26.57
N PRO A 42 11.17 2.84 -27.46
CA PRO A 42 11.65 1.46 -27.51
C PRO A 42 12.61 1.15 -26.35
N ALA A 43 12.57 1.91 -25.29
CA ALA A 43 13.55 1.93 -24.23
C ALA A 43 13.67 0.61 -23.47
N TRP A 44 12.64 -0.20 -23.43
CA TRP A 44 12.76 -1.54 -22.85
C TRP A 44 13.72 -2.45 -23.64
N LYS A 45 13.98 -2.13 -24.89
CA LYS A 45 15.00 -2.83 -25.73
C LYS A 45 16.34 -2.10 -25.77
N SER A 46 16.51 -0.95 -25.09
CA SER A 46 17.47 -0.07 -25.56
C SER A 46 18.49 0.54 -24.61
N THR A 47 19.00 1.41 -25.01
CA THR A 47 20.09 2.32 -25.11
C THR A 47 19.88 3.68 -24.44
N LEU A 48 18.70 3.94 -23.81
CA LEU A 48 18.54 5.12 -22.99
C LEU A 48 19.51 5.04 -21.81
N ALA A 49 20.28 6.09 -21.62
CA ALA A 49 21.12 6.29 -20.45
C ALA A 49 20.73 7.61 -19.80
N PRO A 50 20.71 7.70 -18.47
CA PRO A 50 20.45 8.95 -17.80
C PRO A 50 21.50 10.00 -18.23
N ALA A 51 21.09 11.26 -18.25
CA ALA A 51 22.02 12.36 -18.50
C ALA A 51 23.09 12.37 -17.40
N VAL A 52 24.36 12.48 -17.80
CA VAL A 52 25.46 12.64 -16.84
C VAL A 52 25.59 14.13 -16.52
N PRO A 53 25.46 14.55 -15.25
CA PRO A 53 25.63 15.93 -14.85
C PRO A 53 27.03 16.43 -15.18
N ASP A 54 27.19 17.74 -15.45
CA ASP A 54 28.49 18.35 -15.65
C ASP A 54 29.37 18.33 -14.39
N GLU A 55 30.65 18.63 -14.52
CA GLU A 55 31.62 18.57 -13.41
C GLU A 55 31.20 19.46 -12.22
N LYS A 56 30.69 20.66 -12.49
CA LYS A 56 30.26 21.59 -11.46
C LYS A 56 29.07 21.02 -10.68
N THR A 57 28.07 20.50 -11.37
CA THR A 57 26.92 19.83 -10.80
C THR A 57 27.33 18.61 -9.99
N GLN A 58 28.25 17.78 -10.51
CA GLN A 58 28.78 16.63 -9.77
C GLN A 58 29.47 17.04 -8.46
N GLU A 59 30.21 18.14 -8.42
CA GLU A 59 30.83 18.63 -7.18
C GLU A 59 29.79 19.13 -6.17
N LEU A 60 28.72 19.75 -6.62
CA LEU A 60 27.59 20.11 -5.74
C LEU A 60 26.89 18.87 -5.19
N LEU A 61 26.65 17.85 -6.00
CA LEU A 61 26.00 16.60 -5.62
C LEU A 61 26.80 15.77 -4.59
N LYS A 62 28.12 15.97 -4.51
CA LYS A 62 28.98 15.32 -3.51
C LYS A 62 28.95 15.97 -2.13
N GLN A 63 28.34 17.15 -1.99
CA GLN A 63 28.25 17.81 -0.70
C GLN A 63 27.28 17.08 0.21
N SER A 64 27.73 16.75 1.41
CA SER A 64 26.94 16.01 2.39
C SER A 64 26.03 16.92 3.21
N ASN A 65 24.79 16.51 3.41
CA ASN A 65 23.89 17.12 4.38
C ASN A 65 24.21 16.70 5.82
N VAL A 66 25.08 15.71 6.05
CA VAL A 66 25.41 15.18 7.37
C VAL A 66 26.54 15.99 7.99
N GLY A 67 26.28 16.56 9.15
CA GLY A 67 27.21 17.29 10.00
C GLY A 67 27.39 16.67 11.38
N GLU A 68 27.81 17.52 12.32
CA GLU A 68 27.85 17.16 13.74
C GLU A 68 26.44 16.97 14.29
N GLU A 69 26.26 16.00 15.19
CA GLU A 69 24.97 15.78 15.86
C GLU A 69 24.60 16.99 16.72
N HIS A 70 23.40 17.48 16.55
CA HIS A 70 22.86 18.62 17.27
C HIS A 70 21.36 18.49 17.49
N LYS A 71 20.76 19.48 18.14
CA LYS A 71 19.30 19.61 18.25
C LYS A 71 18.79 20.56 17.17
N SER A 72 17.74 20.13 16.44
CA SER A 72 16.98 21.02 15.58
C SER A 72 16.35 22.19 16.36
N ALA A 73 15.79 23.15 15.67
CA ALA A 73 15.05 24.25 16.29
C ALA A 73 13.90 23.76 17.20
N ASN A 74 13.41 22.56 16.95
CA ASN A 74 12.31 21.92 17.68
C ASN A 74 12.79 20.93 18.76
N GLY A 75 14.08 20.83 18.98
CA GLY A 75 14.68 19.98 20.01
C GLY A 75 14.88 18.51 19.65
N ILE A 76 14.64 18.13 18.40
CA ILE A 76 14.87 16.77 17.91
C ILE A 76 16.35 16.58 17.53
N THR A 77 16.91 15.42 17.83
CA THR A 77 18.29 15.10 17.48
C THR A 77 18.41 14.89 15.98
N THR A 78 19.39 15.54 15.37
CA THR A 78 19.65 15.49 13.93
C THR A 78 21.13 15.65 13.64
N LYS A 79 21.57 15.14 12.49
CA LYS A 79 22.86 15.44 11.88
C LYS A 79 22.70 16.28 10.61
N ASP A 80 21.47 16.57 10.20
CA ASP A 80 21.23 17.41 9.03
C ASP A 80 21.77 18.81 9.27
N ASN A 81 22.67 19.26 8.41
CA ASN A 81 23.39 20.52 8.56
C ASN A 81 22.72 21.73 7.87
N GLY A 82 21.51 21.52 7.33
CA GLY A 82 20.75 22.57 6.63
C GLY A 82 21.31 22.94 5.25
N LEU A 83 22.14 22.07 4.63
CA LEU A 83 22.70 22.32 3.31
C LEU A 83 21.60 22.57 2.27
N MET A 84 21.66 23.70 1.58
CA MET A 84 20.75 24.05 0.50
C MET A 84 21.55 24.43 -0.75
N ARG A 85 21.60 23.51 -1.72
CA ARG A 85 22.32 23.65 -3.00
C ARG A 85 21.40 24.34 -4.02
N LYS A 86 21.36 25.65 -3.96
CA LYS A 86 20.43 26.48 -4.75
C LYS A 86 20.55 26.28 -6.26
N GLU A 87 21.76 25.98 -6.71
CA GLU A 87 22.07 25.81 -8.13
C GLU A 87 21.59 24.47 -8.70
N LEU A 88 21.34 23.46 -7.84
CA LEU A 88 20.88 22.16 -8.32
C LEU A 88 19.42 22.21 -8.74
N SER A 89 19.12 21.69 -9.90
CA SER A 89 17.75 21.43 -10.32
C SER A 89 17.22 20.12 -9.75
N SER A 90 15.91 19.93 -9.75
CA SER A 90 15.30 18.64 -9.42
C SER A 90 15.76 17.53 -10.36
N GLN A 91 16.03 17.84 -11.63
CA GLN A 91 16.60 16.86 -12.58
C GLN A 91 18.02 16.43 -12.21
N ASP A 92 18.85 17.36 -11.70
CA ASP A 92 20.19 17.02 -11.24
C ASP A 92 20.16 16.03 -10.08
N LEU A 93 19.20 16.19 -9.16
CA LEU A 93 19.03 15.28 -8.02
C LEU A 93 18.68 13.84 -8.43
N MET A 94 18.01 13.63 -9.56
CA MET A 94 17.64 12.27 -9.99
C MET A 94 18.87 11.38 -10.16
N SER A 95 20.01 11.94 -10.52
CA SER A 95 21.27 11.21 -10.68
C SER A 95 21.80 10.59 -9.38
N VAL A 96 21.39 11.11 -8.23
CA VAL A 96 21.85 10.68 -6.90
C VAL A 96 20.72 10.17 -6.00
N MET A 97 19.47 10.51 -6.26
CA MET A 97 18.32 9.95 -5.53
C MET A 97 18.20 8.43 -5.73
N GLY A 98 18.58 7.93 -6.91
CA GLY A 98 18.72 6.51 -7.19
C GLY A 98 17.42 5.73 -6.98
N LEU A 99 17.53 4.56 -6.33
CA LEU A 99 16.39 3.73 -5.95
C LEU A 99 15.85 4.15 -4.59
N GLY A 100 14.52 4.16 -4.47
CA GLY A 100 13.82 4.54 -3.26
C GLY A 100 12.94 3.42 -2.68
N TRP A 101 12.45 3.69 -1.46
CA TRP A 101 11.57 2.81 -0.71
C TRP A 101 10.57 3.65 0.11
N ASN A 102 9.31 3.17 0.19
CA ASN A 102 8.28 3.80 0.99
C ASN A 102 8.19 3.18 2.40
N LEU A 103 8.11 4.02 3.42
CA LEU A 103 7.70 3.61 4.76
C LEU A 103 6.17 3.45 4.78
N GLY A 104 5.66 2.52 3.96
CA GLY A 104 4.22 2.34 3.74
C GLY A 104 3.51 1.65 4.89
N ASN A 105 2.23 1.96 5.07
CA ASN A 105 1.38 1.47 6.16
C ASN A 105 1.98 1.74 7.55
N GLN A 106 2.52 2.93 7.77
CA GLN A 106 3.12 3.32 9.05
C GLN A 106 2.67 4.72 9.50
N MET A 107 3.30 5.81 9.01
CA MET A 107 2.97 7.15 9.47
C MET A 107 1.67 7.69 8.83
N GLU A 108 1.22 7.11 7.73
CA GLU A 108 -0.03 7.46 7.05
C GLU A 108 -1.24 6.65 7.52
N GLN A 109 -1.07 5.75 8.47
CA GLN A 109 -2.18 4.99 9.04
C GLN A 109 -3.21 5.94 9.66
N SER A 110 -4.42 5.95 9.10
CA SER A 110 -5.44 6.92 9.50
C SER A 110 -6.15 6.54 10.78
N ASN A 111 -6.27 7.49 11.68
CA ASN A 111 -7.06 7.39 12.93
C ASN A 111 -8.49 7.91 12.78
N CYS A 112 -9.04 7.97 11.58
CA CYS A 112 -10.38 8.53 11.34
C CYS A 112 -11.49 7.83 12.15
N MET A 113 -11.25 6.61 12.62
CA MET A 113 -12.17 5.86 13.50
C MET A 113 -11.91 6.10 14.99
N GLY A 114 -10.89 6.90 15.35
CA GLY A 114 -10.56 7.22 16.75
C GLY A 114 -10.07 6.03 17.59
N ASN A 115 -9.50 5.01 16.94
CA ASN A 115 -9.04 3.80 17.62
C ASN A 115 -7.68 3.96 18.30
N CYS A 116 -6.82 4.82 17.75
CA CYS A 116 -5.50 5.10 18.31
C CYS A 116 -5.56 6.29 19.27
N LYS A 117 -4.95 6.16 20.42
CA LYS A 117 -4.89 7.20 21.45
C LYS A 117 -3.54 7.89 21.51
N THR A 118 -2.52 7.27 20.94
CA THR A 118 -1.16 7.80 20.88
C THR A 118 -0.61 7.72 19.45
N VAL A 119 0.41 8.50 19.15
CA VAL A 119 1.10 8.48 17.85
C VAL A 119 1.66 7.08 17.58
N THR A 120 2.26 6.45 18.57
CA THR A 120 2.81 5.09 18.45
C THR A 120 1.73 4.05 18.15
N GLU A 121 0.55 4.16 18.75
CA GLU A 121 -0.57 3.24 18.43
C GLU A 121 -1.01 3.37 16.96
N CYS A 122 -1.00 4.58 16.40
CA CYS A 122 -1.28 4.78 14.98
C CYS A 122 -0.15 4.24 14.11
N GLU A 123 1.08 4.58 14.42
CA GLU A 123 2.26 4.12 13.69
C GLU A 123 2.32 2.60 13.54
N THR A 124 1.87 1.87 14.57
CA THR A 124 1.93 0.40 14.61
C THR A 124 0.60 -0.30 14.29
N SER A 125 -0.44 0.46 13.97
CA SER A 125 -1.81 -0.08 13.82
C SER A 125 -1.98 -1.07 12.66
N ALA A 126 -1.13 -0.98 11.65
CA ALA A 126 -1.09 -1.92 10.53
C ALA A 126 -0.25 -3.19 10.81
N GLY A 127 0.31 -3.32 12.01
CA GLY A 127 1.16 -4.45 12.39
C GLY A 127 2.65 -4.23 12.16
N ASN A 128 3.05 -3.11 11.60
CA ASN A 128 4.46 -2.75 11.46
C ASN A 128 5.08 -2.37 12.82
N PRO A 129 6.35 -2.68 13.07
CA PRO A 129 7.05 -2.21 14.27
C PRO A 129 7.31 -0.71 14.19
N VAL A 130 7.57 -0.09 15.34
CA VAL A 130 8.02 1.30 15.40
C VAL A 130 9.29 1.48 14.56
N ALA A 131 9.31 2.49 13.68
CA ALA A 131 10.49 2.81 12.87
C ALA A 131 11.66 3.28 13.74
N THR A 132 12.86 2.83 13.45
CA THR A 132 14.08 3.17 14.20
C THR A 132 15.23 3.50 13.25
N GLN A 133 16.32 4.04 13.76
CA GLN A 133 17.53 4.26 12.96
C GLN A 133 17.97 2.97 12.25
N GLN A 134 17.86 1.80 12.90
CA GLN A 134 18.24 0.52 12.30
C GLN A 134 17.45 0.17 11.03
N THR A 135 16.19 0.60 10.94
CA THR A 135 15.38 0.46 9.70
C THR A 135 16.10 1.15 8.54
N PHE A 136 16.54 2.39 8.76
CA PHE A 136 17.15 3.21 7.70
C PHE A 136 18.60 2.82 7.42
N ASP A 137 19.40 2.51 8.46
CA ASP A 137 20.74 1.91 8.29
C ASP A 137 20.67 0.63 7.43
N GLY A 138 19.64 -0.17 7.66
CA GLY A 138 19.38 -1.36 6.87
C GLY A 138 19.09 -1.03 5.41
N LEU A 139 18.14 -0.14 5.13
CA LEU A 139 17.82 0.30 3.77
C LEU A 139 19.05 0.88 3.06
N LYS A 140 19.80 1.73 3.75
CA LYS A 140 21.04 2.31 3.22
C LYS A 140 22.07 1.25 2.84
N SER A 141 22.15 0.15 3.60
CA SER A 141 23.08 -0.96 3.31
C SER A 141 22.80 -1.63 1.96
N TYR A 142 21.55 -1.58 1.48
CA TYR A 142 21.16 -2.04 0.13
C TYR A 142 21.34 -0.98 -0.95
N GLY A 143 21.91 0.17 -0.62
CA GLY A 143 22.14 1.28 -1.56
C GLY A 143 20.87 2.07 -1.87
N ILE A 144 19.80 1.91 -1.10
CA ILE A 144 18.60 2.73 -1.18
C ILE A 144 18.97 4.14 -0.74
N ASN A 145 18.70 5.13 -1.60
CA ASN A 145 19.11 6.51 -1.34
C ASN A 145 17.94 7.50 -1.22
N THR A 146 16.72 7.03 -1.44
CA THR A 146 15.50 7.84 -1.27
C THR A 146 14.49 7.08 -0.42
N VAL A 147 13.89 7.78 0.54
CA VAL A 147 12.79 7.25 1.36
C VAL A 147 11.60 8.19 1.25
N ARG A 148 10.44 7.64 0.95
CA ARG A 148 9.18 8.38 1.06
C ARG A 148 8.50 8.00 2.39
N VAL A 149 8.14 9.00 3.16
CA VAL A 149 7.47 8.90 4.45
C VAL A 149 6.08 9.53 4.31
N PRO A 150 5.08 8.76 3.89
CA PRO A 150 3.70 9.23 3.84
C PRO A 150 3.20 9.57 5.25
N VAL A 151 2.38 10.64 5.40
CA VAL A 151 1.91 11.07 6.73
C VAL A 151 0.43 11.40 6.74
N ALA A 152 -0.28 10.91 7.78
CA ALA A 152 -1.65 11.26 8.11
C ALA A 152 -1.67 12.32 9.24
N TRP A 153 -1.57 13.57 8.85
CA TRP A 153 -1.49 14.70 9.79
C TRP A 153 -2.76 14.93 10.60
N SER A 154 -3.92 14.53 10.04
CA SER A 154 -5.22 14.65 10.70
C SER A 154 -5.39 13.76 11.94
N ASN A 155 -4.50 12.79 12.14
CA ASN A 155 -4.63 11.83 13.24
C ASN A 155 -4.63 12.50 14.61
N PHE A 156 -3.82 13.55 14.76
CA PHE A 156 -3.68 14.30 16.02
C PHE A 156 -3.64 15.79 15.73
N VAL A 157 -4.79 16.37 15.49
CA VAL A 157 -4.99 17.78 15.18
C VAL A 157 -6.05 18.37 16.12
N SER A 158 -5.95 19.69 16.40
CA SER A 158 -6.94 20.37 17.24
C SER A 158 -8.33 20.41 16.57
N ASP A 159 -9.37 20.33 17.38
CA ASP A 159 -10.78 20.38 16.98
C ASP A 159 -11.42 21.77 17.10
N ASP A 160 -10.61 22.78 17.44
CA ASP A 160 -11.04 24.18 17.60
C ASP A 160 -11.18 24.96 16.29
N GLY A 161 -10.97 24.28 15.17
CA GLY A 161 -11.02 24.83 13.82
C GLY A 161 -9.73 25.57 13.43
N THR A 162 -8.68 25.56 14.23
CA THR A 162 -7.36 26.09 13.82
C THR A 162 -6.54 25.09 13.04
N TYR A 163 -6.88 23.79 13.15
CA TYR A 163 -6.13 22.67 12.56
C TYR A 163 -4.67 22.63 13.00
N THR A 164 -4.44 22.91 14.30
CA THR A 164 -3.11 22.85 14.88
C THR A 164 -2.68 21.39 15.04
N ILE A 165 -1.60 21.00 14.36
CA ILE A 165 -1.02 19.66 14.45
C ILE A 165 -0.39 19.48 15.84
N ASN A 166 -0.66 18.33 16.47
CA ASN A 166 -0.11 18.00 17.77
C ASN A 166 1.42 17.90 17.72
N GLU A 167 2.06 18.46 18.72
CA GLU A 167 3.52 18.49 18.81
C GLU A 167 4.14 17.09 18.92
N GLU A 168 3.45 16.13 19.55
CA GLU A 168 3.91 14.73 19.62
C GLU A 168 3.99 14.09 18.23
N LEU A 169 2.99 14.33 17.37
CA LEU A 169 3.02 13.85 15.99
C LEU A 169 4.15 14.52 15.20
N PHE A 170 4.30 15.84 15.32
CA PHE A 170 5.42 16.54 14.67
C PHE A 170 6.78 16.02 15.11
N ASN A 171 6.97 15.84 16.42
CA ASN A 171 8.23 15.33 16.97
C ASN A 171 8.53 13.92 16.42
N ARG A 172 7.52 13.06 16.35
CA ARG A 172 7.71 11.71 15.83
C ARG A 172 8.03 11.69 14.34
N VAL A 173 7.32 12.46 13.53
CA VAL A 173 7.61 12.57 12.10
C VAL A 173 9.01 13.15 11.87
N GLU A 174 9.39 14.20 12.60
CA GLU A 174 10.73 14.79 12.51
C GLU A 174 11.82 13.80 12.93
N GLU A 175 11.59 12.98 13.95
CA GLU A 175 12.50 11.91 14.36
C GLU A 175 12.68 10.87 13.25
N VAL A 176 11.59 10.40 12.64
CA VAL A 176 11.62 9.43 11.54
C VAL A 176 12.36 9.99 10.30
N ILE A 177 12.10 11.24 9.96
CA ILE A 177 12.82 11.93 8.87
C ILE A 177 14.31 11.96 9.16
N ASN A 178 14.71 12.28 10.39
CA ASN A 178 16.11 12.38 10.75
C ASN A 178 16.85 11.04 10.72
N TYR A 179 16.18 9.92 10.94
CA TYR A 179 16.83 8.61 10.73
C TYR A 179 17.38 8.46 9.31
N ALA A 180 16.59 8.82 8.30
CA ALA A 180 17.02 8.77 6.92
C ALA A 180 18.03 9.87 6.55
N LEU A 181 17.81 11.10 6.99
CA LEU A 181 18.72 12.23 6.73
C LEU A 181 20.11 12.01 7.33
N ASN A 182 20.18 11.35 8.51
CA ASN A 182 21.45 11.00 9.16
C ASN A 182 22.28 9.99 8.34
N ASP A 183 21.66 9.26 7.44
CA ASP A 183 22.29 8.32 6.50
C ASP A 183 22.47 8.93 5.09
N GLU A 184 22.42 10.23 4.96
CA GLU A 184 22.53 10.95 3.66
C GLU A 184 21.50 10.50 2.63
N MET A 185 20.29 10.10 3.07
CA MET A 185 19.20 9.74 2.19
C MET A 185 18.36 10.97 1.84
N TYR A 186 17.73 10.96 0.69
CA TYR A 186 16.67 11.91 0.35
C TYR A 186 15.35 11.46 0.97
N VAL A 187 14.61 12.39 1.53
CA VAL A 187 13.35 12.10 2.21
C VAL A 187 12.22 12.88 1.57
N ILE A 188 11.13 12.21 1.22
CA ILE A 188 9.91 12.82 0.69
C ILE A 188 8.82 12.68 1.76
N ILE A 189 8.21 13.81 2.15
CA ILE A 189 7.03 13.82 3.04
C ILE A 189 5.84 14.46 2.33
N ASN A 190 4.63 14.01 2.68
CA ASN A 190 3.40 14.51 2.07
C ASN A 190 2.26 14.69 3.08
N ILE A 191 1.10 15.10 2.56
CA ILE A 191 -0.20 14.80 3.15
C ILE A 191 -0.76 13.66 2.34
N HIS A 192 -0.89 12.47 2.97
CA HIS A 192 -1.36 11.26 2.29
C HIS A 192 -2.90 11.23 2.21
N TRP A 193 -3.52 10.06 2.12
CA TRP A 193 -4.99 9.93 2.14
C TRP A 193 -5.62 10.61 3.37
N ASP A 194 -4.95 10.51 4.51
CA ASP A 194 -5.18 11.31 5.71
C ASP A 194 -6.64 11.31 6.20
N GLY A 195 -7.27 10.13 6.11
CA GLY A 195 -8.66 9.94 6.53
C GLY A 195 -9.72 10.41 5.52
N GLY A 196 -9.33 10.72 4.30
CA GLY A 196 -10.25 11.00 3.19
C GLY A 196 -10.91 12.37 3.22
N TRP A 197 -10.42 13.32 4.03
CA TRP A 197 -11.01 14.67 4.10
C TRP A 197 -10.90 15.47 2.78
N TRP A 198 -10.10 15.00 1.83
CA TRP A 198 -9.94 15.58 0.50
C TRP A 198 -11.27 15.76 -0.26
N GLY A 199 -12.22 14.86 -0.05
CA GLY A 199 -13.57 14.97 -0.60
C GLY A 199 -14.33 16.22 -0.16
N MET A 200 -13.88 16.91 0.90
CA MET A 200 -14.44 18.19 1.32
C MET A 200 -14.22 19.30 0.28
N PHE A 201 -13.16 19.22 -0.53
CA PHE A 201 -12.96 20.14 -1.65
C PHE A 201 -14.09 20.06 -2.67
N GLY A 202 -14.70 18.90 -2.82
CA GLY A 202 -15.85 18.66 -3.67
C GLY A 202 -17.19 19.11 -3.13
N ALA A 203 -17.28 19.50 -1.88
CA ALA A 203 -18.54 19.89 -1.28
C ALA A 203 -19.06 21.23 -1.84
N GLU A 204 -20.24 21.20 -2.44
CA GLU A 204 -20.94 22.43 -2.92
C GLU A 204 -21.84 23.03 -1.83
N GLU A 205 -22.28 22.22 -0.87
CA GLU A 205 -23.26 22.65 0.11
C GLU A 205 -22.58 23.31 1.30
N ILE A 206 -23.15 24.44 1.66
CA ILE A 206 -22.94 25.07 2.95
C ILE A 206 -23.67 24.21 3.95
N ASP A 207 -22.99 23.71 4.98
CA ASP A 207 -23.71 23.28 6.18
C ASP A 207 -24.60 24.45 6.59
N ALA A 208 -25.88 24.17 6.76
CA ALA A 208 -26.96 25.17 6.91
C ALA A 208 -26.70 26.19 8.04
N LYS A 209 -25.56 26.16 8.65
CA LYS A 209 -25.20 26.98 9.77
C LYS A 209 -24.14 28.01 9.49
N GLU A 210 -23.14 27.81 8.61
CA GLU A 210 -22.11 28.85 8.64
C GLU A 210 -21.06 28.85 7.54
N THR A 211 -20.16 27.89 7.49
CA THR A 211 -19.01 27.95 6.58
C THR A 211 -19.13 26.87 5.52
N PRO A 212 -18.89 27.19 4.26
CA PRO A 212 -18.82 26.18 3.23
C PRO A 212 -17.79 25.10 3.60
N ILE A 213 -18.17 23.83 3.47
CA ILE A 213 -17.28 22.69 3.76
C ILE A 213 -15.98 22.79 2.95
N ARG A 214 -16.08 23.27 1.73
CA ARG A 214 -14.91 23.56 0.89
C ARG A 214 -13.97 24.60 1.50
N ASP A 215 -14.50 25.63 2.14
CA ASP A 215 -13.67 26.64 2.82
C ASP A 215 -12.93 26.01 4.01
N GLU A 216 -13.54 25.04 4.69
CA GLU A 216 -12.87 24.27 5.74
C GLU A 216 -11.74 23.41 5.15
N ALA A 217 -11.94 22.77 3.99
CA ALA A 217 -10.86 22.04 3.30
C ALA A 217 -9.67 22.96 2.99
N TRP A 218 -9.95 24.14 2.42
CA TRP A 218 -8.91 25.14 2.16
C TRP A 218 -8.20 25.60 3.42
N LYS A 219 -8.96 25.86 4.47
CA LYS A 219 -8.39 26.26 5.77
C LYS A 219 -7.47 25.19 6.34
N LYS A 220 -7.92 23.94 6.33
CA LYS A 220 -7.15 22.78 6.80
C LYS A 220 -5.88 22.57 6.00
N TYR A 221 -5.98 22.56 4.67
CA TYR A 221 -4.84 22.40 3.77
C TYR A 221 -3.77 23.46 3.98
N LYS A 222 -4.22 24.74 4.03
CA LYS A 222 -3.31 25.87 4.28
C LYS A 222 -2.69 25.81 5.67
N ALA A 223 -3.46 25.45 6.69
CA ALA A 223 -2.96 25.32 8.06
C ALA A 223 -1.89 24.22 8.15
N PHE A 224 -2.10 23.07 7.50
CA PHE A 224 -1.14 21.99 7.49
C PHE A 224 0.16 22.39 6.78
N TRP A 225 0.09 22.85 5.55
CA TRP A 225 1.31 23.23 4.82
C TRP A 225 2.04 24.41 5.44
N THR A 226 1.34 25.37 6.06
CA THR A 226 1.99 26.45 6.82
C THR A 226 2.80 25.90 8.00
N GLN A 227 2.21 25.01 8.79
CA GLN A 227 2.88 24.41 9.94
C GLN A 227 4.04 23.49 9.52
N ILE A 228 3.83 22.64 8.52
CA ILE A 228 4.87 21.75 7.98
C ILE A 228 6.03 22.57 7.43
N SER A 229 5.74 23.59 6.63
CA SER A 229 6.77 24.47 6.06
C SER A 229 7.58 25.18 7.13
N GLU A 230 6.93 25.73 8.14
CA GLU A 230 7.61 26.40 9.26
C GLU A 230 8.46 25.42 10.08
N ARG A 231 7.94 24.20 10.32
CA ARG A 231 8.64 23.16 11.09
C ARG A 231 9.97 22.77 10.47
N PHE A 232 9.99 22.64 9.15
CA PHE A 232 11.12 22.04 8.42
C PHE A 232 11.91 23.02 7.55
N LYS A 233 11.71 24.32 7.70
CA LYS A 233 12.31 25.34 6.82
C LYS A 233 13.84 25.40 6.86
N GLU A 234 14.47 24.92 7.94
CA GLU A 234 15.93 24.96 8.11
C GLU A 234 16.62 23.66 7.64
N TYR A 235 15.83 22.62 7.32
CA TYR A 235 16.37 21.35 6.84
C TYR A 235 16.96 21.47 5.42
N SER A 236 17.94 20.62 5.13
CA SER A 236 18.64 20.57 3.85
C SER A 236 17.70 20.28 2.65
N ASP A 237 18.25 20.37 1.45
CA ASP A 237 17.58 19.98 0.20
C ASP A 237 17.42 18.45 0.02
N HIS A 238 17.92 17.66 0.96
CA HIS A 238 17.60 16.24 1.06
C HIS A 238 16.16 16.00 1.53
N LEU A 239 15.50 16.99 2.17
CA LEU A 239 14.09 16.91 2.50
C LEU A 239 13.25 17.55 1.39
N ILE A 240 12.35 16.78 0.79
CA ILE A 240 11.48 17.14 -0.33
C ILE A 240 10.03 17.13 0.15
N PHE A 241 9.23 18.10 -0.25
CA PHE A 241 7.80 18.15 0.08
C PHE A 241 6.95 17.74 -1.12
N GLU A 242 5.97 16.88 -0.90
CA GLU A 242 4.99 16.44 -1.88
C GLU A 242 3.60 16.95 -1.49
N GLY A 243 2.96 17.72 -2.39
CA GLY A 243 1.76 18.51 -2.09
C GLY A 243 0.51 17.73 -1.69
N ALA A 244 0.37 16.51 -2.18
CA ALA A 244 -0.66 15.53 -1.88
C ALA A 244 -0.21 14.16 -2.42
N ASN A 245 -0.99 13.10 -2.18
CA ASN A 245 -0.73 11.76 -2.69
C ASN A 245 -1.48 11.52 -4.03
N GLU A 246 -2.57 10.75 -4.01
CA GLU A 246 -3.39 10.37 -5.18
C GLU A 246 -4.75 11.07 -5.21
N GLU A 247 -5.00 11.98 -4.28
CA GLU A 247 -6.33 12.55 -4.05
C GLU A 247 -6.70 13.64 -5.06
N LEU A 248 -5.71 14.21 -5.75
CA LEU A 248 -5.95 15.30 -6.69
C LEU A 248 -6.55 14.82 -8.04
N SER A 249 -7.67 14.14 -7.95
CA SER A 249 -8.38 13.50 -9.05
C SER A 249 -9.89 13.53 -8.84
N GLY A 250 -10.60 12.56 -9.39
CA GLY A 250 -12.00 12.30 -9.07
C GLY A 250 -12.26 12.08 -7.57
N ARG A 251 -11.22 11.74 -6.79
CA ARG A 251 -11.31 11.58 -5.34
C ARG A 251 -11.64 12.86 -4.59
N LEU A 252 -11.48 14.03 -5.20
CA LEU A 252 -12.01 15.29 -4.66
C LEU A 252 -13.55 15.31 -4.56
N ASN A 253 -14.22 14.31 -5.13
CA ASN A 253 -15.66 14.07 -5.02
C ASN A 253 -16.04 12.85 -4.18
N ASP A 254 -15.06 12.17 -3.60
CA ASP A 254 -15.33 11.00 -2.78
C ASP A 254 -16.08 11.36 -1.49
N ASP A 255 -16.61 10.35 -0.84
CA ASP A 255 -17.14 10.50 0.50
C ASP A 255 -16.02 10.98 1.42
N TYR A 256 -16.25 12.06 2.12
CA TYR A 256 -15.26 12.65 3.01
C TYR A 256 -15.62 12.45 4.48
N GLN A 257 -14.60 12.46 5.30
CA GLN A 257 -14.71 12.38 6.75
C GLN A 257 -14.09 13.62 7.40
N HIS A 258 -14.61 13.95 8.57
CA HIS A 258 -13.95 14.82 9.52
C HIS A 258 -13.38 13.95 10.64
N PRO A 259 -12.17 13.41 10.51
CA PRO A 259 -11.60 12.49 11.51
C PRO A 259 -11.55 13.14 12.89
N GLU A 260 -11.18 14.41 12.96
CA GLU A 260 -11.10 15.22 14.16
C GLU A 260 -12.45 15.48 14.83
N LYS A 261 -13.55 15.32 14.12
CA LYS A 261 -14.92 15.51 14.64
C LYS A 261 -15.67 14.19 14.83
N GLY A 262 -15.07 13.05 14.46
CA GLY A 262 -15.70 11.75 14.54
C GLY A 262 -17.00 11.62 13.73
N GLN A 263 -17.11 12.38 12.64
CA GLN A 263 -18.32 12.41 11.82
C GLN A 263 -18.35 11.28 10.79
N ALA A 264 -19.57 10.86 10.46
CA ALA A 264 -19.79 9.89 9.39
C ALA A 264 -19.42 10.48 8.02
N ASN A 265 -19.12 9.58 7.07
CA ASN A 265 -18.84 9.93 5.69
C ASN A 265 -19.95 10.79 5.09
N GLN A 266 -19.55 11.81 4.36
CA GLN A 266 -20.42 12.64 3.58
C GLN A 266 -19.92 12.67 2.13
N THR A 267 -20.82 12.81 1.18
CA THR A 267 -20.47 12.74 -0.24
C THR A 267 -20.18 14.15 -0.76
N GLY A 268 -18.99 14.35 -1.32
CA GLY A 268 -18.66 15.52 -2.12
C GLY A 268 -19.46 15.56 -3.42
N LYS A 269 -19.68 16.75 -3.95
CA LYS A 269 -20.44 16.97 -5.19
C LYS A 269 -19.78 18.01 -6.08
N LEU A 270 -18.44 18.01 -6.09
CA LEU A 270 -17.75 19.07 -6.77
C LEU A 270 -18.01 19.08 -8.26
N ALA A 271 -17.61 18.07 -8.92
CA ALA A 271 -17.45 18.19 -10.34
C ALA A 271 -18.65 17.60 -11.05
N LYS A 272 -19.39 18.44 -11.69
CA LYS A 272 -20.31 18.02 -12.73
C LYS A 272 -19.59 17.69 -14.02
N ASP A 273 -18.38 18.21 -14.18
CA ASP A 273 -17.48 17.88 -15.28
C ASP A 273 -15.99 17.93 -14.86
N ALA A 274 -15.11 17.41 -15.71
CA ALA A 274 -13.69 17.37 -15.45
C ALA A 274 -13.01 18.76 -15.34
N ASN A 275 -13.63 19.83 -15.87
CA ASN A 275 -13.06 21.18 -15.82
C ASN A 275 -12.95 21.67 -14.37
N ASP A 276 -13.95 21.38 -13.54
CA ASP A 276 -13.96 21.79 -12.15
C ASP A 276 -12.85 21.07 -11.36
N ILE A 277 -12.61 19.78 -11.66
CA ILE A 277 -11.50 19.01 -11.07
C ILE A 277 -10.16 19.64 -11.43
N TYR A 278 -9.88 19.88 -12.72
CA TYR A 278 -8.61 20.48 -13.15
C TYR A 278 -8.38 21.85 -12.54
N LYS A 279 -9.43 22.68 -12.49
CA LYS A 279 -9.34 23.98 -11.84
C LYS A 279 -8.94 23.86 -10.37
N MET A 280 -9.58 22.95 -9.64
CA MET A 280 -9.31 22.73 -8.22
C MET A 280 -7.89 22.17 -8.00
N VAL A 281 -7.49 21.19 -8.79
CA VAL A 281 -6.14 20.60 -8.72
C VAL A 281 -5.06 21.66 -8.97
N ASN A 282 -5.22 22.48 -10.02
CA ASN A 282 -4.27 23.54 -10.33
C ASN A 282 -4.18 24.56 -9.18
N GLU A 283 -5.32 24.91 -8.55
CA GLU A 283 -5.38 25.84 -7.44
C GLU A 283 -4.75 25.27 -6.17
N ILE A 284 -4.96 23.97 -5.88
CA ILE A 284 -4.34 23.28 -4.75
C ILE A 284 -2.83 23.26 -4.92
N ASN A 285 -2.33 22.84 -6.08
CA ASN A 285 -0.88 22.77 -6.34
C ASN A 285 -0.23 24.16 -6.30
N GLN A 286 -0.86 25.19 -6.84
CA GLN A 286 -0.34 26.56 -6.77
C GLN A 286 -0.30 27.07 -5.32
N THR A 287 -1.35 26.78 -4.54
CA THR A 287 -1.41 27.16 -3.12
C THR A 287 -0.29 26.49 -2.32
N PHE A 288 -0.01 25.23 -2.59
CA PHE A 288 1.11 24.49 -1.99
C PHE A 288 2.45 25.19 -2.25
N VAL A 289 2.77 25.47 -3.51
CA VAL A 289 4.04 26.12 -3.89
C VAL A 289 4.13 27.47 -3.20
N ASN A 290 3.08 28.29 -3.25
CA ASN A 290 3.08 29.62 -2.65
C ASN A 290 3.36 29.56 -1.14
N ILE A 291 2.67 28.70 -0.39
CA ILE A 291 2.86 28.57 1.06
C ILE A 291 4.30 28.18 1.40
N VAL A 292 4.83 27.18 0.69
CA VAL A 292 6.20 26.74 0.95
C VAL A 292 7.20 27.86 0.67
N ARG A 293 7.09 28.57 -0.45
CA ARG A 293 7.99 29.66 -0.80
C ARG A 293 7.91 30.85 0.16
N GLU A 294 6.69 31.22 0.56
CA GLU A 294 6.44 32.32 1.50
C GLU A 294 6.98 32.04 2.90
N SER A 295 7.13 30.79 3.31
CA SER A 295 7.70 30.43 4.60
C SER A 295 9.20 30.79 4.75
N GLY A 296 9.90 31.00 3.64
CA GLY A 296 11.29 31.45 3.62
C GLY A 296 12.30 30.38 4.06
N GLY A 297 13.48 30.80 4.53
CA GLY A 297 14.57 29.87 4.86
C GLY A 297 14.97 29.02 3.67
N ASN A 298 15.29 27.75 3.90
CA ASN A 298 15.61 26.80 2.85
C ASN A 298 14.41 26.48 1.94
N ASN A 299 13.19 26.74 2.40
CA ASN A 299 12.00 26.51 1.61
C ASN A 299 11.90 27.42 0.37
N ALA A 300 12.61 28.53 0.34
CA ALA A 300 12.72 29.34 -0.88
C ALA A 300 13.29 28.56 -2.08
N TYR A 301 14.09 27.52 -1.82
CA TYR A 301 14.77 26.72 -2.84
C TYR A 301 14.50 25.22 -2.72
N ARG A 302 13.66 24.81 -1.77
CA ARG A 302 13.32 23.39 -1.54
C ARG A 302 12.72 22.76 -2.78
N HIS A 303 13.12 21.54 -3.10
CA HIS A 303 12.51 20.74 -4.16
C HIS A 303 11.10 20.32 -3.75
N LEU A 304 10.15 20.51 -4.65
CA LEU A 304 8.74 20.23 -4.45
C LEU A 304 8.25 19.20 -5.44
N LEU A 305 7.46 18.26 -4.97
CA LEU A 305 6.88 17.18 -5.75
C LEU A 305 5.38 17.47 -5.95
N ILE A 306 4.97 17.57 -7.19
CA ILE A 306 3.66 18.04 -7.62
C ILE A 306 2.83 16.89 -8.17
N PRO A 307 1.80 16.42 -7.46
CA PRO A 307 0.85 15.44 -7.98
C PRO A 307 -0.18 16.11 -8.89
N GLY A 308 -0.87 15.30 -9.66
CA GLY A 308 -1.92 15.79 -10.53
C GLY A 308 -2.95 14.72 -10.88
N THR A 309 -3.94 15.11 -11.65
CA THR A 309 -5.04 14.25 -12.02
C THR A 309 -4.54 13.00 -12.74
N GLY A 310 -4.90 11.83 -12.23
CA GLY A 310 -4.53 10.55 -12.83
C GLY A 310 -3.09 10.11 -12.58
N ASN A 311 -2.45 10.62 -11.54
CA ASN A 311 -1.06 10.29 -11.23
C ASN A 311 -0.84 8.83 -10.81
N GLU A 312 -1.90 8.09 -10.49
CA GLU A 312 -1.83 6.66 -10.09
C GLU A 312 -1.27 5.72 -11.18
N SER A 313 -1.25 6.17 -12.44
CA SER A 313 -0.80 5.35 -13.58
C SER A 313 0.06 6.14 -14.57
N CYS A 314 0.95 6.97 -14.10
CA CYS A 314 1.77 7.82 -14.98
C CYS A 314 0.95 8.62 -16.01
N VAL A 315 -0.20 9.12 -15.62
CA VAL A 315 -1.15 9.81 -16.53
C VAL A 315 -1.35 11.26 -16.14
N ILE A 316 -0.51 11.80 -15.30
CA ILE A 316 -0.67 13.15 -14.75
C ILE A 316 -1.17 14.15 -15.79
N GLY A 317 -2.22 14.91 -15.43
CA GLY A 317 -2.90 15.82 -16.34
C GLY A 317 -3.85 15.14 -17.33
N GLY A 318 -3.98 13.82 -17.31
CA GLY A 318 -4.98 13.09 -18.07
C GLY A 318 -6.07 12.52 -17.17
N TYR A 319 -7.33 12.58 -17.60
CA TYR A 319 -8.43 11.95 -16.91
C TYR A 319 -9.06 10.88 -17.79
N ALA A 320 -9.15 9.65 -17.25
CA ALA A 320 -9.35 8.44 -18.05
C ALA A 320 -10.62 8.42 -18.92
N SER A 321 -11.71 9.06 -18.51
CA SER A 321 -12.98 8.96 -19.23
C SER A 321 -13.18 10.03 -20.30
N ASP A 322 -12.77 11.28 -20.02
CA ASP A 322 -13.14 12.42 -20.85
C ASP A 322 -11.95 13.09 -21.54
N THR A 323 -10.79 13.00 -20.96
CA THR A 323 -9.66 13.87 -21.28
C THR A 323 -8.34 13.16 -21.40
N TYR A 324 -8.32 11.86 -21.09
CA TYR A 324 -7.13 11.05 -21.25
C TYR A 324 -6.71 11.00 -22.72
N GLN A 325 -5.50 11.45 -22.97
CA GLN A 325 -4.92 11.49 -24.29
C GLN A 325 -4.07 10.25 -24.50
N THR A 326 -4.58 9.31 -25.29
CA THR A 326 -3.90 8.04 -25.55
C THR A 326 -2.61 8.18 -26.38
N ASP A 327 -2.39 9.37 -26.96
CA ASP A 327 -1.17 9.72 -27.66
C ASP A 327 -0.03 10.21 -26.71
N GLY A 328 -0.27 10.17 -25.40
CA GLY A 328 0.69 10.60 -24.40
C GLY A 328 0.74 12.10 -24.16
N THR A 329 -0.13 12.89 -24.80
CA THR A 329 -0.21 14.31 -24.51
C THR A 329 -0.94 14.57 -23.19
N MET A 330 -0.46 15.59 -22.47
CA MET A 330 -1.12 16.05 -21.25
C MET A 330 -2.41 16.80 -21.60
N ASP A 331 -3.45 16.63 -20.79
CA ASP A 331 -4.66 17.43 -20.92
C ASP A 331 -4.33 18.91 -20.75
N VAL A 332 -4.80 19.74 -21.71
CA VAL A 332 -4.48 21.17 -21.74
C VAL A 332 -5.05 21.96 -20.55
N ARG A 333 -5.96 21.39 -19.80
CA ARG A 333 -6.54 21.99 -18.59
C ARG A 333 -5.64 21.83 -17.37
N TYR A 334 -4.84 20.78 -17.32
CA TYR A 334 -3.84 20.61 -16.28
C TYR A 334 -2.68 21.58 -16.50
N LYS A 335 -2.26 22.21 -15.44
CA LYS A 335 -1.11 23.12 -15.46
C LYS A 335 -0.22 22.84 -14.27
N MET A 336 1.06 22.66 -14.52
CA MET A 336 2.04 22.73 -13.46
C MET A 336 1.98 24.10 -12.80
N PRO A 337 2.15 24.17 -11.46
CA PRO A 337 2.18 25.45 -10.76
C PRO A 337 3.39 26.29 -11.21
N GLU A 338 3.21 27.59 -11.11
CA GLU A 338 4.32 28.54 -11.27
C GLU A 338 5.14 28.57 -9.96
N ASP A 339 6.45 28.64 -10.10
CA ASP A 339 7.38 28.89 -8.99
C ASP A 339 7.91 30.33 -9.08
N THR A 340 8.81 30.73 -8.18
CA THR A 340 9.44 32.04 -8.20
C THR A 340 10.22 32.26 -9.50
N GLU A 341 10.42 33.50 -9.91
CA GLU A 341 11.22 33.83 -11.11
C GLU A 341 12.64 33.25 -11.01
N GLU A 342 13.22 33.21 -9.79
CA GLU A 342 14.57 32.67 -9.55
C GLU A 342 14.61 31.15 -9.74
N ASN A 343 13.59 30.41 -9.28
CA ASN A 343 13.52 28.96 -9.40
C ASN A 343 13.09 28.50 -10.81
N GLY A 344 12.20 29.23 -11.44
CA GLY A 344 11.57 28.79 -12.68
C GLY A 344 10.95 27.39 -12.52
N HIS A 345 11.36 26.45 -13.35
CA HIS A 345 10.91 25.04 -13.25
C HIS A 345 11.88 24.14 -12.44
N SER A 346 13.06 24.65 -12.12
CA SER A 346 14.18 23.83 -11.66
C SER A 346 13.98 23.17 -10.30
N LYS A 347 13.04 23.66 -9.49
CA LYS A 347 12.77 23.12 -8.14
C LYS A 347 11.48 22.29 -8.07
N LEU A 348 10.84 22.03 -9.20
CA LEU A 348 9.61 21.28 -9.27
C LEU A 348 9.83 19.91 -9.91
N SER A 349 9.22 18.89 -9.33
CA SER A 349 9.16 17.52 -9.83
C SER A 349 7.71 17.10 -9.99
N VAL A 350 7.46 16.15 -10.88
CA VAL A 350 6.14 15.55 -11.08
C VAL A 350 6.03 14.28 -10.26
N SER A 351 4.96 14.14 -9.47
CA SER A 351 4.63 12.92 -8.72
C SER A 351 3.72 12.02 -9.54
N VAL A 352 4.17 10.81 -9.81
CA VAL A 352 3.37 9.75 -10.42
C VAL A 352 3.59 8.44 -9.68
N HIS A 353 2.64 7.51 -9.83
CA HIS A 353 2.74 6.16 -9.31
C HIS A 353 2.69 5.15 -10.45
N TYR A 354 3.19 3.95 -10.21
CA TYR A 354 3.20 2.90 -11.23
C TYR A 354 2.97 1.51 -10.64
N TYR A 355 1.75 1.02 -10.80
CA TYR A 355 1.36 -0.34 -10.43
C TYR A 355 0.76 -1.11 -11.62
N ASP A 356 0.92 -0.55 -12.82
CA ASP A 356 0.32 -1.12 -14.03
C ASP A 356 1.10 -2.33 -14.58
N PRO A 357 0.38 -3.29 -15.10
CA PRO A 357 -1.08 -3.34 -15.14
C PRO A 357 -1.67 -3.67 -13.77
N THR A 358 -2.74 -2.99 -13.40
CA THR A 358 -3.33 -3.07 -12.05
C THR A 358 -3.80 -4.47 -11.65
N ASP A 359 -4.19 -5.29 -12.62
CA ASP A 359 -4.54 -6.69 -12.42
C ASP A 359 -3.34 -7.56 -11.96
N TYR A 360 -2.11 -7.09 -12.22
CA TYR A 360 -0.88 -7.69 -11.72
C TYR A 360 -0.33 -6.92 -10.50
N GLY A 361 -0.14 -5.62 -10.63
CA GLY A 361 0.59 -4.82 -9.63
C GLY A 361 -0.18 -4.62 -8.32
N LEU A 362 -1.50 -4.39 -8.38
CA LEU A 362 -2.32 -4.09 -7.20
C LEU A 362 -3.22 -5.23 -6.77
N SER A 363 -3.75 -6.02 -7.71
CA SER A 363 -4.76 -7.02 -7.37
C SER A 363 -4.15 -8.21 -6.64
N ALA A 364 -4.63 -8.44 -5.42
CA ALA A 364 -4.25 -9.61 -4.64
C ALA A 364 -5.05 -10.86 -5.05
N THR A 365 -6.28 -10.67 -5.57
CA THR A 365 -7.22 -11.75 -5.86
C THR A 365 -8.05 -11.45 -7.11
N SER A 366 -8.68 -12.47 -7.67
CA SER A 366 -9.60 -12.33 -8.81
C SER A 366 -10.90 -11.60 -8.50
N THR A 367 -11.14 -11.27 -7.25
CA THR A 367 -12.37 -10.59 -6.80
C THR A 367 -12.29 -9.07 -6.88
N THR A 368 -11.14 -8.52 -7.26
CA THR A 368 -11.00 -7.08 -7.47
C THR A 368 -11.70 -6.67 -8.77
N THR A 369 -12.21 -5.43 -8.80
CA THR A 369 -12.83 -4.86 -10.00
C THR A 369 -11.84 -4.67 -11.15
N TRP A 370 -10.54 -4.73 -10.85
CA TRP A 370 -9.44 -4.55 -11.81
C TRP A 370 -9.02 -5.86 -12.50
N GLY A 371 -9.65 -7.00 -12.14
CA GLY A 371 -9.20 -8.32 -12.57
C GLY A 371 -8.04 -8.85 -11.73
N TYR A 372 -7.49 -9.99 -12.14
CA TYR A 372 -6.35 -10.62 -11.48
C TYR A 372 -5.46 -11.33 -12.49
N ARG A 373 -4.18 -11.16 -12.30
CA ARG A 373 -3.15 -11.84 -13.07
C ARG A 373 -2.01 -12.21 -12.11
N ASP A 374 -1.54 -13.44 -12.20
CA ASP A 374 -0.51 -13.99 -11.32
C ASP A 374 0.90 -13.91 -11.91
N SER A 375 1.04 -13.59 -13.20
CA SER A 375 2.32 -13.53 -13.89
C SER A 375 2.46 -12.29 -14.78
N TRP A 376 3.69 -11.88 -15.01
CA TRP A 376 4.09 -10.76 -15.86
C TRP A 376 5.31 -11.17 -16.72
N GLY A 377 5.60 -10.48 -17.82
CA GLY A 377 6.85 -10.65 -18.57
C GLY A 377 6.67 -11.04 -20.04
N THR A 378 5.48 -10.89 -20.60
CA THR A 378 5.30 -10.99 -22.06
C THR A 378 5.87 -9.76 -22.76
N GLU A 379 6.19 -9.86 -24.07
CA GLU A 379 6.67 -8.71 -24.85
C GLU A 379 5.73 -7.51 -24.76
N LYS A 380 4.41 -7.77 -24.72
CA LYS A 380 3.40 -6.72 -24.54
C LYS A 380 3.45 -6.03 -23.17
N ASP A 381 3.83 -6.76 -22.13
CA ASP A 381 3.97 -6.17 -20.80
C ASP A 381 5.13 -5.19 -20.76
N TYR A 382 6.26 -5.55 -21.36
CA TYR A 382 7.43 -4.65 -21.49
C TYR A 382 7.09 -3.42 -22.34
N GLU A 383 6.44 -3.60 -23.46
CA GLU A 383 5.97 -2.51 -24.32
C GLU A 383 5.02 -1.57 -23.58
N TYR A 384 4.07 -2.13 -22.85
CA TYR A 384 3.09 -1.36 -22.08
C TYR A 384 3.78 -0.52 -20.99
N MET A 385 4.68 -1.11 -20.21
CA MET A 385 5.45 -0.39 -19.19
C MET A 385 6.25 0.75 -19.82
N SER A 386 6.96 0.48 -20.92
CA SER A 386 7.74 1.49 -21.63
C SER A 386 6.88 2.66 -22.11
N ASN A 387 5.72 2.37 -22.68
CA ASN A 387 4.81 3.40 -23.17
C ASN A 387 4.22 4.24 -22.03
N MET A 388 3.89 3.61 -20.91
CA MET A 388 3.36 4.33 -19.74
C MET A 388 4.38 5.28 -19.13
N LEU A 389 5.60 4.80 -18.88
CA LEU A 389 6.70 5.62 -18.34
C LEU A 389 7.14 6.69 -19.35
N GLY A 390 7.12 6.37 -20.64
CA GLY A 390 7.47 7.30 -21.72
C GLY A 390 6.60 8.56 -21.77
N ARG A 391 5.36 8.49 -21.26
CA ARG A 391 4.45 9.67 -21.20
C ARG A 391 5.00 10.80 -20.37
N MET A 392 5.84 10.49 -19.38
CA MET A 392 6.45 11.51 -18.52
C MET A 392 7.58 12.29 -19.20
N LYS A 393 8.05 11.85 -20.38
CA LYS A 393 9.10 12.52 -21.13
C LYS A 393 8.80 14.01 -21.41
N LYS A 394 7.54 14.34 -21.64
CA LYS A 394 7.12 15.72 -21.82
C LYS A 394 7.56 16.63 -20.66
N PHE A 395 7.40 16.15 -19.43
CA PHE A 395 7.76 16.93 -18.24
C PHE A 395 9.29 17.09 -18.12
N THR A 396 10.03 16.04 -18.44
CA THR A 396 11.50 16.15 -18.42
C THR A 396 12.03 17.05 -19.54
N ASP A 397 11.39 17.07 -20.69
CA ASP A 397 11.72 18.00 -21.78
C ASP A 397 11.43 19.47 -21.41
N ASP A 398 10.39 19.69 -20.59
CA ASP A 398 10.02 21.00 -20.06
C ASP A 398 10.86 21.43 -18.82
N GLY A 399 11.82 20.59 -18.36
CA GLY A 399 12.74 20.92 -17.28
C GLY A 399 12.32 20.43 -15.89
N TYR A 400 11.18 19.71 -15.75
CA TYR A 400 10.76 19.09 -14.51
C TYR A 400 11.44 17.74 -14.31
N ALA A 401 11.69 17.36 -13.06
CA ALA A 401 12.05 15.98 -12.76
C ALA A 401 10.79 15.09 -12.62
N VAL A 402 10.97 13.78 -12.65
CA VAL A 402 9.91 12.80 -12.45
C VAL A 402 10.29 11.86 -11.30
N ILE A 403 9.45 11.79 -10.29
CA ILE A 403 9.56 10.83 -9.20
C ILE A 403 8.37 9.87 -9.29
N VAL A 404 8.66 8.59 -9.45
CA VAL A 404 7.65 7.52 -9.37
C VAL A 404 7.53 7.17 -7.88
N GLY A 405 6.73 7.98 -7.17
CA GLY A 405 6.67 8.03 -5.72
C GLY A 405 6.14 6.75 -5.05
N GLU A 406 5.36 5.99 -5.81
CA GLU A 406 4.96 4.63 -5.44
C GLU A 406 5.03 3.73 -6.66
N CYS A 407 5.60 2.56 -6.51
CA CYS A 407 5.64 1.58 -7.60
C CYS A 407 5.92 0.18 -7.07
N GLY A 408 5.68 -0.81 -7.92
CA GLY A 408 5.99 -2.19 -7.63
C GLY A 408 4.81 -3.14 -7.81
N CYS A 409 4.99 -4.37 -7.33
CA CYS A 409 3.92 -5.34 -7.16
C CYS A 409 3.66 -5.47 -5.66
N VAL A 410 2.43 -5.19 -5.22
CA VAL A 410 2.08 -5.19 -3.79
C VAL A 410 2.01 -6.59 -3.17
N LYS A 411 2.18 -7.65 -3.96
CA LYS A 411 2.16 -9.05 -3.49
C LYS A 411 3.37 -9.83 -3.98
N GLY A 412 4.24 -10.18 -3.06
CA GLY A 412 5.50 -10.88 -3.36
C GLY A 412 5.35 -12.34 -3.84
N TYR A 413 4.16 -12.93 -3.74
CA TYR A 413 3.95 -14.34 -4.15
C TYR A 413 3.62 -14.52 -5.64
N LYS A 414 3.41 -13.45 -6.40
CA LYS A 414 3.15 -13.54 -7.83
C LYS A 414 4.40 -13.94 -8.61
N ASP A 415 4.21 -14.55 -9.78
CA ASP A 415 5.31 -14.93 -10.63
C ASP A 415 5.95 -13.71 -11.31
N ASN A 416 7.25 -13.73 -11.45
CA ASN A 416 8.04 -12.70 -12.14
C ASN A 416 8.07 -11.31 -11.45
N VAL A 417 7.85 -11.23 -10.13
CA VAL A 417 7.94 -9.96 -9.38
C VAL A 417 9.31 -9.32 -9.53
N ILE A 418 10.38 -10.12 -9.53
CA ILE A 418 11.74 -9.61 -9.69
C ILE A 418 11.98 -9.06 -11.10
N ASP A 419 11.50 -9.76 -12.14
CA ASP A 419 11.66 -9.29 -13.52
C ASP A 419 10.87 -8.00 -13.75
N PHE A 420 9.63 -7.94 -13.22
CA PHE A 420 8.81 -6.73 -13.23
C PHE A 420 9.51 -5.57 -12.53
N THR A 421 9.99 -5.76 -11.32
CA THR A 421 10.61 -4.70 -10.51
C THR A 421 11.94 -4.26 -11.13
N ARG A 422 12.75 -5.20 -11.60
CA ARG A 422 14.01 -4.92 -12.30
C ARG A 422 13.78 -4.06 -13.55
N GLU A 423 12.82 -4.46 -14.37
CA GLU A 423 12.51 -3.71 -15.60
C GLU A 423 11.99 -2.32 -15.28
N LEU A 424 11.05 -2.21 -14.35
CA LEU A 424 10.51 -0.94 -13.90
C LEU A 424 11.61 0.01 -13.41
N PHE A 425 12.49 -0.46 -12.54
CA PHE A 425 13.61 0.34 -12.03
C PHE A 425 14.58 0.72 -13.14
N THR A 426 14.92 -0.21 -14.00
CA THR A 426 15.82 0.02 -15.14
C THR A 426 15.24 1.09 -16.07
N GLN A 427 13.98 0.97 -16.41
CA GLN A 427 13.33 1.95 -17.28
C GLN A 427 13.20 3.33 -16.64
N CYS A 428 12.92 3.39 -15.33
CA CYS A 428 12.89 4.66 -14.60
C CYS A 428 14.28 5.32 -14.58
N LEU A 429 15.30 4.60 -14.15
CA LEU A 429 16.67 5.15 -14.06
C LEU A 429 17.20 5.59 -15.43
N ASN A 430 16.96 4.82 -16.49
CA ASN A 430 17.37 5.17 -17.84
C ASN A 430 16.71 6.45 -18.38
N ARG A 431 15.54 6.81 -17.86
CA ARG A 431 14.83 8.05 -18.19
C ARG A 431 15.20 9.22 -17.26
N GLY A 432 16.04 8.98 -16.26
CA GLY A 432 16.34 9.96 -15.21
C GLY A 432 15.18 10.16 -14.24
N TYR A 433 14.37 9.12 -13.97
CA TYR A 433 13.32 9.12 -12.97
C TYR A 433 13.81 8.44 -11.70
N CYS A 434 13.25 8.82 -10.55
CA CYS A 434 13.49 8.15 -9.27
C CYS A 434 12.32 7.21 -8.94
N PRO A 435 12.48 5.88 -9.03
CA PRO A 435 11.46 4.93 -8.61
C PRO A 435 11.55 4.66 -7.11
N VAL A 436 10.40 4.67 -6.43
CA VAL A 436 10.28 4.44 -4.98
C VAL A 436 9.37 3.25 -4.73
N LEU A 437 9.93 2.10 -4.35
CA LEU A 437 9.20 0.86 -4.10
C LEU A 437 8.17 1.07 -2.99
N TRP A 438 6.92 0.67 -3.23
CA TRP A 438 5.92 0.58 -2.17
C TRP A 438 6.09 -0.69 -1.35
N ASP A 439 6.22 -0.54 -0.05
CA ASP A 439 6.30 -1.65 0.90
C ASP A 439 5.40 -1.40 2.11
N GLU A 440 4.33 -2.16 2.19
CA GLU A 440 3.37 -2.12 3.29
C GLU A 440 3.82 -2.91 4.54
N GLY A 441 5.07 -3.40 4.55
CA GLY A 441 5.67 -4.12 5.67
C GLY A 441 5.90 -5.61 5.43
N HIS A 442 5.86 -6.07 4.18
CA HIS A 442 6.11 -7.48 3.86
C HIS A 442 7.46 -7.76 3.17
N TYR A 443 8.00 -6.82 2.40
CA TYR A 443 9.29 -7.02 1.75
C TYR A 443 10.47 -6.83 2.70
N PHE A 444 10.40 -5.80 3.55
CA PHE A 444 11.51 -5.40 4.41
C PHE A 444 11.20 -5.60 5.89
N GLU A 445 12.05 -6.35 6.58
CA GLU A 445 11.99 -6.56 8.04
C GLU A 445 12.51 -5.29 8.73
N ARG A 446 11.60 -4.40 9.11
CA ARG A 446 11.91 -3.05 9.58
C ARG A 446 12.69 -3.02 10.89
N GLU A 447 12.33 -3.90 11.83
CA GLU A 447 12.99 -3.96 13.15
C GLU A 447 14.45 -4.39 13.05
N LYS A 448 14.77 -5.27 12.10
CA LYS A 448 16.10 -5.85 11.96
C LYS A 448 16.91 -5.32 10.78
N GLY A 449 16.30 -4.52 9.92
CA GLY A 449 16.98 -3.79 8.85
C GLY A 449 17.46 -4.66 7.67
N TYR A 450 16.66 -5.62 7.20
CA TYR A 450 16.98 -6.42 6.03
C TYR A 450 15.74 -6.78 5.19
N PHE A 451 15.92 -7.09 3.91
CA PHE A 451 14.82 -7.61 3.10
C PHE A 451 14.51 -9.06 3.47
N ALA A 452 13.31 -9.31 3.97
CA ALA A 452 12.80 -10.66 4.23
C ALA A 452 12.67 -11.45 2.90
N TYR A 453 12.31 -10.78 1.82
CA TYR A 453 12.39 -11.31 0.47
C TYR A 453 13.82 -11.12 -0.06
N GLY A 454 14.64 -12.18 0.02
CA GLY A 454 16.07 -12.14 -0.28
C GLY A 454 16.39 -11.76 -1.72
N ASP A 455 15.56 -12.16 -2.68
CA ASP A 455 15.70 -11.83 -4.08
C ASP A 455 15.38 -10.35 -4.37
N VAL A 456 14.44 -9.74 -3.65
CA VAL A 456 14.19 -8.29 -3.70
C VAL A 456 15.40 -7.55 -3.15
N GLY A 457 15.93 -7.97 -2.00
CA GLY A 457 17.15 -7.39 -1.44
C GLY A 457 18.36 -7.55 -2.37
N GLN A 458 18.51 -8.72 -3.00
CA GLN A 458 19.56 -8.97 -4.00
C GLN A 458 19.40 -8.05 -5.22
N LEU A 459 18.18 -7.83 -5.69
CA LEU A 459 17.91 -6.89 -6.80
C LEU A 459 18.42 -5.48 -6.48
N PHE A 460 18.09 -4.95 -5.30
CA PHE A 460 18.61 -3.65 -4.88
C PHE A 460 20.13 -3.63 -4.82
N ALA A 461 20.74 -4.64 -4.19
CA ALA A 461 22.20 -4.74 -4.08
C ALA A 461 22.90 -4.79 -5.45
N GLU A 462 22.37 -5.56 -6.39
CA GLU A 462 22.89 -5.65 -7.76
C GLU A 462 22.79 -4.31 -8.52
N MET A 463 21.64 -3.67 -8.45
CA MET A 463 21.40 -2.42 -9.19
C MET A 463 22.17 -1.23 -8.62
N THR A 464 22.46 -1.24 -7.33
CA THR A 464 23.20 -0.16 -6.64
C THR A 464 24.69 -0.45 -6.48
N GLY A 465 25.13 -1.70 -6.71
CA GLY A 465 26.49 -2.14 -6.44
C GLY A 465 26.81 -2.23 -4.95
N SER A 466 25.81 -2.32 -4.09
CA SER A 466 25.97 -2.39 -2.63
C SER A 466 26.22 -3.81 -2.13
N THR A 467 26.66 -3.91 -0.87
CA THR A 467 26.84 -5.18 -0.18
C THR A 467 26.11 -5.10 1.16
N PRO A 468 24.82 -5.50 1.19
CA PRO A 468 24.01 -5.35 2.39
C PRO A 468 24.49 -6.26 3.53
N LYS A 469 24.21 -5.82 4.75
CA LYS A 469 24.46 -6.60 5.97
C LYS A 469 23.18 -7.36 6.33
N ILE A 470 23.20 -8.65 6.11
CA ILE A 470 22.10 -9.54 6.50
C ILE A 470 22.46 -10.15 7.86
N PRO A 471 21.58 -10.07 8.88
CA PRO A 471 21.84 -10.69 10.18
C PRO A 471 22.02 -12.20 10.07
N ASP A 472 22.91 -12.76 10.88
CA ASP A 472 23.17 -14.20 10.91
C ASP A 472 21.93 -14.99 11.35
N GLY A 473 21.69 -16.11 10.69
CA GLY A 473 20.63 -17.05 11.07
C GLY A 473 19.22 -16.67 10.64
N VAL A 474 19.03 -15.58 9.89
CA VAL A 474 17.73 -15.23 9.35
C VAL A 474 17.36 -16.12 8.17
N LYS A 475 16.09 -16.46 8.05
CA LYS A 475 15.57 -17.22 6.92
C LYS A 475 14.99 -16.23 5.90
N LEU A 476 15.64 -16.12 4.76
CA LEU A 476 15.12 -15.35 3.63
C LEU A 476 14.10 -16.18 2.85
N ILE A 477 13.13 -15.48 2.28
CA ILE A 477 12.16 -16.03 1.33
C ILE A 477 12.40 -15.41 -0.05
N ASN A 478 11.81 -15.96 -1.09
CA ASN A 478 11.89 -15.39 -2.45
C ASN A 478 10.50 -15.08 -2.97
N THR A 479 10.43 -14.10 -3.87
CA THR A 479 9.20 -13.78 -4.62
C THR A 479 8.79 -14.96 -5.52
N GLY A 480 7.51 -14.98 -5.91
CA GLY A 480 6.97 -16.08 -6.72
C GLY A 480 6.81 -17.39 -5.96
N ILE A 481 7.34 -17.49 -4.76
CA ILE A 481 7.10 -18.62 -3.89
C ILE A 481 5.91 -18.27 -3.02
N SER A 482 4.86 -19.07 -3.12
CA SER A 482 3.79 -19.03 -2.12
C SER A 482 4.46 -19.18 -0.74
N VAL A 483 4.34 -18.17 0.12
CA VAL A 483 4.79 -18.24 1.52
C VAL A 483 4.05 -19.30 2.33
N VAL A 484 3.09 -19.96 1.71
CA VAL A 484 2.44 -21.12 2.29
C VAL A 484 3.46 -22.25 2.33
N PRO A 485 3.96 -22.65 3.49
CA PRO A 485 4.87 -23.78 3.58
C PRO A 485 4.11 -25.02 3.11
N THR A 486 4.34 -25.43 1.89
CA THR A 486 3.83 -26.71 1.41
C THR A 486 4.66 -27.83 2.03
N VAL A 487 4.02 -28.92 2.39
CA VAL A 487 4.75 -30.11 2.83
C VAL A 487 5.54 -30.69 1.66
N ALA A 488 6.72 -31.18 1.97
CA ALA A 488 7.56 -31.86 0.98
C ALA A 488 6.88 -33.15 0.46
N ASN A 489 6.12 -33.82 1.30
CA ASN A 489 5.41 -35.06 0.95
C ASN A 489 4.16 -34.76 0.09
N PRO A 490 4.12 -35.18 -1.15
CA PRO A 490 2.98 -34.90 -2.05
C PRO A 490 1.72 -35.72 -1.71
N ASN A 491 1.87 -36.78 -0.92
CA ASN A 491 0.78 -37.68 -0.55
C ASN A 491 0.88 -38.11 0.93
N PRO A 492 0.69 -37.17 1.88
CA PRO A 492 0.87 -37.41 3.28
C PRO A 492 -0.22 -38.32 3.85
N LYS A 493 0.07 -38.96 4.98
CA LYS A 493 -0.85 -39.77 5.73
C LYS A 493 -2.00 -38.91 6.27
N VAL A 494 -3.22 -39.19 5.86
CA VAL A 494 -4.42 -38.54 6.40
C VAL A 494 -4.69 -39.09 7.81
N VAL A 495 -4.75 -38.20 8.77
CA VAL A 495 -5.02 -38.52 10.17
C VAL A 495 -6.50 -38.30 10.47
N TYR A 496 -7.06 -37.24 9.97
CA TYR A 496 -8.46 -36.88 10.15
C TYR A 496 -9.04 -36.27 8.88
N THR A 497 -10.30 -36.57 8.61
CA THR A 497 -11.04 -36.00 7.48
C THR A 497 -12.37 -35.46 7.99
N TRP A 498 -12.64 -34.19 7.70
CA TRP A 498 -13.96 -33.61 7.82
C TRP A 498 -14.56 -33.44 6.42
N THR A 499 -15.84 -33.79 6.29
CA THR A 499 -16.60 -33.60 5.06
C THR A 499 -17.91 -32.88 5.37
N GLY A 500 -18.29 -31.95 4.51
CA GLY A 500 -19.50 -31.18 4.67
C GLY A 500 -19.46 -29.96 3.74
N GLU A 501 -20.42 -29.10 3.90
CA GLU A 501 -20.38 -27.79 3.24
C GLU A 501 -20.34 -26.71 4.29
N PHE A 502 -19.31 -25.90 4.18
CA PHE A 502 -19.14 -24.73 5.01
C PHE A 502 -19.08 -23.51 4.11
N MET A 503 -20.02 -22.61 4.24
CA MET A 503 -20.11 -21.42 3.41
C MET A 503 -19.96 -20.17 4.24
N ARG A 504 -19.15 -19.25 3.75
CA ARG A 504 -19.11 -17.90 4.27
C ARG A 504 -20.43 -17.19 3.98
N HIS A 505 -21.05 -16.69 5.01
CA HIS A 505 -22.29 -15.95 4.94
C HIS A 505 -22.00 -14.44 4.87
N THR A 506 -22.53 -13.77 3.86
CA THR A 506 -22.55 -12.31 3.78
C THR A 506 -23.98 -11.84 3.59
N GLY A 507 -24.50 -11.09 4.56
CA GLY A 507 -25.84 -10.54 4.47
C GLY A 507 -26.98 -11.46 4.92
N ASP A 508 -28.20 -11.14 4.52
CA ASP A 508 -29.45 -11.65 5.11
C ASP A 508 -30.01 -12.93 4.46
N GLY A 509 -29.22 -13.73 3.78
CA GLY A 509 -29.71 -14.94 3.11
C GLY A 509 -29.13 -16.22 3.68
N GLU A 510 -29.97 -17.19 4.06
CA GLU A 510 -29.55 -18.56 4.28
C GLU A 510 -29.44 -19.30 2.96
N ILE A 511 -28.38 -20.11 2.82
CA ILE A 511 -28.26 -21.03 1.69
C ILE A 511 -28.70 -22.41 2.19
N PRO A 512 -29.85 -22.91 1.72
CA PRO A 512 -30.37 -24.17 2.19
C PRO A 512 -29.41 -25.33 1.98
N GLY A 513 -29.28 -26.22 2.97
CA GLY A 513 -28.46 -27.41 2.89
C GLY A 513 -26.98 -27.20 3.18
N LYS A 514 -26.56 -26.00 3.57
CA LYS A 514 -25.20 -25.70 4.00
C LYS A 514 -25.06 -25.80 5.51
N ILE A 515 -23.95 -26.36 5.94
CA ILE A 515 -23.56 -26.32 7.35
C ILE A 515 -22.82 -25.02 7.59
N TYR A 516 -23.51 -24.03 8.06
CA TYR A 516 -22.86 -22.97 8.81
C TYR A 516 -23.44 -23.02 10.22
N ALA A 517 -22.62 -22.70 11.17
CA ALA A 517 -23.05 -22.56 12.51
C ALA A 517 -24.32 -21.72 12.51
N GLU A 518 -25.30 -22.17 13.23
CA GLU A 518 -26.54 -21.48 13.33
C GLU A 518 -26.27 -20.00 13.53
N ARG A 519 -26.77 -19.27 12.59
CA ARG A 519 -26.46 -17.92 12.22
C ARG A 519 -26.24 -16.99 13.40
N GLY A 520 -25.10 -16.36 13.42
CA GLY A 520 -24.83 -15.16 14.21
C GLY A 520 -24.51 -15.36 15.68
N ASP A 521 -24.98 -16.44 16.30
CA ASP A 521 -24.83 -16.56 17.74
C ASP A 521 -23.56 -17.31 18.16
N LEU A 522 -23.01 -18.14 17.26
CA LEU A 522 -21.89 -19.01 17.55
C LEU A 522 -20.70 -18.78 16.61
N PHE A 523 -20.91 -18.06 15.52
CA PHE A 523 -19.97 -17.91 14.44
C PHE A 523 -20.00 -16.51 13.87
N ASP A 524 -18.89 -15.83 13.83
CA ASP A 524 -18.75 -14.64 13.01
C ASP A 524 -18.44 -15.05 11.58
N MET A 525 -19.47 -15.12 10.78
CA MET A 525 -19.39 -15.54 9.39
C MET A 525 -19.02 -14.39 8.45
N THR A 526 -18.90 -13.17 8.96
CA THR A 526 -18.66 -11.99 8.15
C THR A 526 -17.24 -11.94 7.60
N TYR A 527 -16.29 -12.48 8.36
CA TYR A 527 -14.87 -12.39 8.01
C TYR A 527 -14.13 -13.73 8.01
N HIS A 528 -14.78 -14.80 8.51
CA HIS A 528 -14.06 -16.03 8.81
C HIS A 528 -14.86 -17.23 8.31
N GLY A 529 -14.28 -18.03 7.46
CA GLY A 529 -14.91 -19.24 6.95
C GLY A 529 -15.19 -20.25 8.06
N ILE A 530 -14.17 -20.84 8.66
CA ILE A 530 -14.23 -21.58 9.90
C ILE A 530 -13.61 -20.71 10.99
N GLY A 531 -14.36 -19.79 11.48
CA GLY A 531 -13.98 -18.92 12.57
C GLY A 531 -15.04 -19.00 13.67
N TYR A 532 -14.80 -18.38 14.77
CA TYR A 532 -15.78 -18.26 15.85
C TYR A 532 -15.70 -16.90 16.51
N THR A 533 -16.81 -16.48 17.06
CA THR A 533 -16.92 -15.23 17.80
C THR A 533 -16.45 -15.42 19.24
N THR A 534 -16.31 -14.32 19.95
CA THR A 534 -16.04 -14.33 21.39
C THR A 534 -17.17 -15.00 22.20
N SER A 535 -18.33 -15.23 21.61
CA SER A 535 -19.47 -15.90 22.28
C SER A 535 -19.29 -17.41 22.49
N ILE A 536 -18.39 -18.06 21.74
CA ILE A 536 -18.08 -19.48 21.95
C ILE A 536 -16.90 -19.71 22.91
N THR A 537 -16.25 -18.65 23.32
CA THR A 537 -15.23 -18.66 24.37
C THR A 537 -15.57 -17.59 25.41
N ASP A 538 -15.28 -17.86 26.67
CA ASP A 538 -15.37 -16.87 27.74
C ASP A 538 -14.28 -15.79 27.58
N SER A 539 -14.32 -14.75 28.40
CA SER A 539 -13.30 -13.68 28.41
C SER A 539 -11.87 -14.17 28.68
N ASN A 540 -11.74 -15.40 29.14
CA ASN A 540 -10.45 -16.05 29.39
C ASN A 540 -10.04 -16.99 28.26
N GLY A 541 -10.87 -17.11 27.21
CA GLY A 541 -10.62 -17.99 26.08
C GLY A 541 -10.94 -19.47 26.33
N ASN A 542 -11.67 -19.80 27.41
CA ASN A 542 -12.11 -21.17 27.65
C ASN A 542 -13.37 -21.47 26.83
N PRO A 543 -13.55 -22.71 26.36
CA PRO A 543 -14.77 -23.12 25.68
C PRO A 543 -16.03 -22.83 26.52
N THR A 544 -17.06 -22.32 25.86
CA THR A 544 -18.41 -22.16 26.42
C THR A 544 -19.28 -23.35 26.07
N ASP A 545 -20.48 -23.45 26.67
CA ASP A 545 -21.48 -24.45 26.30
C ASP A 545 -21.84 -24.35 24.79
N ALA A 546 -21.78 -23.18 24.24
CA ALA A 546 -22.02 -22.96 22.81
C ALA A 546 -20.95 -23.63 21.92
N LEU A 547 -19.68 -23.58 22.33
CA LEU A 547 -18.62 -24.32 21.64
C LEU A 547 -18.82 -25.83 21.76
N GLN A 548 -19.24 -26.33 22.93
CA GLN A 548 -19.56 -27.75 23.11
C GLN A 548 -20.68 -28.20 22.18
N ALA A 549 -21.70 -27.38 21.98
CA ALA A 549 -22.78 -27.69 21.04
C ALA A 549 -22.33 -27.78 19.59
N LEU A 550 -21.32 -27.00 19.20
CA LEU A 550 -20.67 -27.11 17.87
C LEU A 550 -19.84 -28.38 17.74
N ILE A 551 -19.10 -28.74 18.78
CA ILE A 551 -18.35 -29.99 18.84
C ILE A 551 -19.28 -31.18 18.69
N ASP A 552 -20.40 -31.19 19.41
CA ASP A 552 -21.41 -32.23 19.36
C ASP A 552 -22.09 -32.37 17.99
N LYS A 553 -22.09 -31.29 17.19
CA LYS A 553 -22.53 -31.30 15.79
C LYS A 553 -21.40 -31.69 14.80
N GLU A 554 -20.27 -32.15 15.30
CA GLU A 554 -19.06 -32.49 14.52
C GLU A 554 -18.42 -31.30 13.74
N PHE A 555 -18.92 -30.11 13.95
CA PHE A 555 -18.49 -28.93 13.18
C PHE A 555 -17.09 -28.49 13.56
N TRP A 556 -16.74 -28.55 14.85
CA TRP A 556 -15.43 -28.25 15.39
C TRP A 556 -14.57 -29.47 15.68
N ASN A 557 -15.06 -30.63 15.33
CA ASN A 557 -14.43 -31.90 15.63
C ASN A 557 -13.02 -32.00 15.03
N ILE A 558 -12.84 -31.39 13.87
CA ILE A 558 -11.59 -31.41 13.14
C ILE A 558 -10.40 -30.90 13.95
N HIS A 559 -10.60 -29.88 14.76
CA HIS A 559 -9.53 -29.30 15.57
C HIS A 559 -9.49 -29.86 16.99
N LEU A 560 -10.64 -29.88 17.65
CA LEU A 560 -10.71 -30.18 19.08
C LEU A 560 -10.57 -31.67 19.39
N THR A 561 -10.93 -32.54 18.46
CA THR A 561 -10.80 -33.98 18.60
C THR A 561 -9.53 -34.56 18.00
N THR A 562 -8.79 -33.78 17.21
CA THR A 562 -7.51 -34.22 16.67
C THR A 562 -6.45 -34.24 17.77
N ASP A 563 -5.85 -35.39 18.00
CA ASP A 563 -4.69 -35.49 18.89
C ASP A 563 -3.42 -35.04 18.16
N TRP A 564 -3.17 -33.74 18.20
CA TRP A 564 -2.03 -33.10 17.56
C TRP A 564 -0.69 -33.59 18.09
N SER A 565 -0.65 -34.18 19.30
CA SER A 565 0.57 -34.73 19.85
C SER A 565 1.06 -35.99 19.13
N GLN A 566 0.19 -36.64 18.38
CA GLN A 566 0.48 -37.84 17.59
C GLN A 566 0.88 -37.53 16.15
N ILE A 567 0.93 -36.25 15.76
CA ILE A 567 1.27 -35.82 14.43
C ILE A 567 2.69 -35.22 14.45
N GLU A 568 3.59 -35.79 13.69
CA GLU A 568 4.99 -35.37 13.66
C GLU A 568 5.19 -34.11 12.80
N GLU A 569 4.64 -34.09 11.59
CA GLU A 569 4.64 -32.94 10.69
C GLU A 569 3.21 -32.57 10.28
N PRO A 570 2.47 -31.83 11.14
CA PRO A 570 1.08 -31.51 10.86
C PRO A 570 0.95 -30.63 9.61
N CYS A 571 0.00 -31.02 8.79
CA CYS A 571 -0.40 -30.26 7.62
C CYS A 571 -1.89 -30.41 7.36
N ILE A 572 -2.46 -29.41 6.68
CA ILE A 572 -3.88 -29.45 6.30
C ILE A 572 -4.03 -29.27 4.80
N ARG A 573 -5.11 -29.82 4.30
CA ARG A 573 -5.57 -29.61 2.94
C ARG A 573 -7.05 -29.30 2.94
N VAL A 574 -7.42 -28.23 2.27
CA VAL A 574 -8.78 -27.77 2.16
C VAL A 574 -9.25 -27.97 0.72
N TYR A 575 -10.45 -28.52 0.57
CA TYR A 575 -11.04 -28.77 -0.73
C TYR A 575 -12.18 -27.76 -0.94
N PRO A 576 -12.02 -26.82 -1.86
CA PRO A 576 -13.06 -25.87 -2.17
C PRO A 576 -14.26 -26.53 -2.83
N MET A 577 -15.41 -25.92 -2.71
CA MET A 577 -16.58 -26.27 -3.47
C MET A 577 -16.35 -26.07 -4.97
N ASP A 578 -17.02 -26.87 -5.80
CA ASP A 578 -16.89 -26.77 -7.25
C ASP A 578 -17.69 -25.56 -7.81
N ASN A 579 -17.24 -24.37 -7.48
CA ASN A 579 -17.69 -23.12 -8.10
C ASN A 579 -16.52 -22.16 -8.23
N GLU A 580 -16.62 -21.19 -9.14
CA GLU A 580 -15.55 -20.26 -9.45
C GLU A 580 -15.15 -19.40 -8.22
N ALA A 581 -16.12 -18.97 -7.41
CA ALA A 581 -15.85 -18.17 -6.23
C ALA A 581 -14.99 -18.93 -5.20
N SER A 582 -15.29 -20.21 -4.97
CA SER A 582 -14.54 -21.04 -4.02
C SER A 582 -13.16 -21.43 -4.56
N LYS A 583 -13.05 -21.70 -5.86
CA LYS A 583 -11.79 -22.07 -6.51
C LYS A 583 -10.81 -20.89 -6.60
N SER A 584 -11.33 -19.68 -6.72
CA SER A 584 -10.55 -18.46 -6.82
C SER A 584 -10.35 -17.74 -5.49
N ALA A 585 -10.91 -18.26 -4.41
CA ALA A 585 -10.79 -17.66 -3.10
C ALA A 585 -9.39 -17.84 -2.51
N ASP A 586 -8.88 -16.78 -1.88
CA ASP A 586 -7.72 -16.88 -1.03
C ASP A 586 -8.07 -17.62 0.25
N LEU A 587 -7.19 -18.49 0.68
CA LEU A 587 -7.31 -19.19 1.92
C LEU A 587 -6.39 -18.57 2.97
N GLN A 588 -6.92 -18.37 4.14
CA GLN A 588 -6.17 -17.93 5.31
C GLN A 588 -6.20 -19.02 6.37
N ILE A 589 -5.06 -19.28 6.98
CA ILE A 589 -4.91 -20.20 8.09
C ILE A 589 -4.24 -19.45 9.23
N GLY A 590 -4.80 -19.52 10.40
CA GLY A 590 -4.27 -18.86 11.57
C GLY A 590 -4.55 -19.65 12.85
N TYR A 591 -3.99 -19.16 13.94
CA TYR A 591 -4.15 -19.72 15.27
C TYR A 591 -4.66 -18.65 16.21
N ARG A 592 -5.47 -19.05 17.20
CA ARG A 592 -5.80 -18.18 18.31
C ARG A 592 -4.88 -18.45 19.48
N LYS A 593 -4.27 -17.41 20.00
CA LYS A 593 -3.52 -17.48 21.25
C LYS A 593 -4.24 -16.74 22.36
N LYS A 594 -3.88 -17.07 23.57
CA LYS A 594 -4.30 -16.39 24.78
C LYS A 594 -3.10 -15.65 25.36
N GLU A 595 -3.13 -14.33 25.29
CA GLU A 595 -2.15 -13.48 25.95
C GLU A 595 -2.82 -12.53 26.91
N ASN A 596 -2.26 -12.39 28.12
CA ASN A 596 -2.75 -11.46 29.14
C ASN A 596 -4.25 -11.59 29.45
N GLY A 597 -4.77 -12.82 29.41
CA GLY A 597 -6.19 -13.11 29.65
C GLY A 597 -7.12 -12.77 28.49
N ARG A 598 -6.60 -12.31 27.35
CA ARG A 598 -7.40 -12.07 26.13
C ARG A 598 -7.08 -13.12 25.08
N VAL A 599 -8.11 -13.53 24.36
CA VAL A 599 -7.96 -14.34 23.16
C VAL A 599 -7.74 -13.39 21.99
N SER A 600 -6.60 -13.49 21.33
CA SER A 600 -6.30 -12.75 20.12
C SER A 600 -6.04 -13.70 18.95
N PHE A 601 -6.19 -13.22 17.73
CA PHE A 601 -5.65 -13.93 16.58
C PHE A 601 -4.12 -13.81 16.64
N ASP A 602 -3.42 -14.91 16.47
CA ASP A 602 -2.00 -14.86 16.22
C ASP A 602 -1.79 -14.83 14.72
N VAL A 603 -1.22 -13.73 14.26
CA VAL A 603 -0.93 -13.50 12.84
C VAL A 603 0.34 -14.21 12.38
N ASP A 604 1.06 -14.92 13.24
CA ASP A 604 2.26 -15.66 12.83
C ASP A 604 1.99 -16.69 11.71
N TYR A 605 0.70 -16.85 11.37
CA TYR A 605 0.26 -17.73 10.30
C TYR A 605 -0.97 -17.19 9.55
N ASP A 606 -1.06 -15.89 9.37
CA ASP A 606 -2.02 -15.33 8.40
C ASP A 606 -1.42 -15.49 7.01
N GLN A 607 -1.72 -16.62 6.38
CA GLN A 607 -1.27 -16.90 5.03
C GLN A 607 -2.39 -16.57 4.08
N ASN A 608 -2.39 -15.33 3.67
CA ASN A 608 -3.13 -14.92 2.49
C ASN A 608 -2.35 -15.45 1.27
N THR A 609 -2.80 -16.55 0.72
CA THR A 609 -2.00 -17.27 -0.27
C THR A 609 -2.14 -16.69 -1.67
N GLY A 610 -3.16 -15.87 -1.92
CA GLY A 610 -3.48 -15.34 -3.25
C GLY A 610 -3.63 -16.39 -4.34
N GLN A 611 -3.60 -17.67 -3.98
CA GLN A 611 -3.61 -18.78 -4.92
C GLN A 611 -4.81 -19.67 -4.74
N MET A 612 -5.29 -20.18 -5.86
CA MET A 612 -6.29 -21.23 -5.87
C MET A 612 -5.82 -22.47 -5.10
N TRP A 613 -6.61 -22.90 -4.16
CA TRP A 613 -6.32 -24.01 -3.26
C TRP A 613 -6.64 -25.36 -3.88
N VAL A 614 -6.13 -25.63 -5.02
CA VAL A 614 -6.37 -26.93 -5.61
C VAL A 614 -5.19 -27.84 -5.31
N ASN A 615 -5.42 -28.78 -4.39
CA ASN A 615 -4.55 -29.92 -4.18
C ASN A 615 -3.19 -29.68 -3.53
N LYS A 616 -3.05 -28.69 -2.64
CA LYS A 616 -1.81 -28.50 -1.88
C LYS A 616 -2.04 -28.72 -0.38
N TYR A 617 -1.12 -29.41 0.26
CA TYR A 617 -1.09 -29.49 1.71
C TYR A 617 -0.27 -28.34 2.28
N VAL A 618 -0.80 -27.70 3.30
CA VAL A 618 -0.14 -26.60 4.00
C VAL A 618 0.42 -27.10 5.28
N LYS A 619 1.71 -26.86 5.50
CA LYS A 619 2.36 -27.14 6.77
C LYS A 619 1.80 -26.21 7.84
N VAL A 620 1.41 -26.76 8.98
CA VAL A 620 0.97 -26.01 10.15
C VAL A 620 2.00 -26.12 11.27
N ASP A 621 2.10 -25.09 12.10
CA ASP A 621 3.04 -25.09 13.20
C ASP A 621 2.60 -26.10 14.27
N ALA A 622 3.42 -27.16 14.41
CA ALA A 622 3.17 -28.22 15.37
C ALA A 622 3.20 -27.72 16.82
N ASP A 623 4.08 -26.80 17.14
CA ASP A 623 4.20 -26.26 18.49
C ASP A 623 3.03 -25.34 18.84
N ALA A 624 2.57 -24.57 17.87
CA ALA A 624 1.36 -23.77 18.00
C ALA A 624 0.15 -24.65 18.31
N LEU A 625 0.00 -25.78 17.63
CA LEU A 625 -1.13 -26.68 17.78
C LEU A 625 -1.04 -27.58 19.01
N LYS A 626 0.18 -27.91 19.47
CA LYS A 626 0.41 -28.88 20.57
C LYS A 626 0.24 -28.30 21.98
N GLY A 627 -0.20 -27.08 22.18
CA GLY A 627 -0.49 -26.59 23.52
C GLY A 627 -0.47 -25.08 23.73
N LYS A 628 0.05 -24.31 22.82
CA LYS A 628 0.14 -22.86 22.97
C LYS A 628 -1.07 -22.15 22.36
N TYR A 629 -1.62 -22.73 21.30
CA TYR A 629 -2.74 -22.18 20.54
C TYR A 629 -3.85 -23.24 20.44
N PRO A 630 -4.88 -23.17 21.25
CA PRO A 630 -5.91 -24.21 21.30
C PRO A 630 -6.84 -24.23 20.08
N TRP A 631 -6.73 -23.27 19.17
CA TRP A 631 -7.65 -23.17 18.04
C TRP A 631 -6.96 -22.87 16.72
N LEU A 632 -7.21 -23.74 15.76
CA LEU A 632 -6.89 -23.52 14.36
C LEU A 632 -8.02 -22.74 13.70
N TRP A 633 -7.66 -21.80 12.85
CA TRP A 633 -8.58 -20.97 12.12
C TRP A 633 -8.31 -21.10 10.61
N VAL A 634 -9.36 -21.38 9.85
CA VAL A 634 -9.31 -21.50 8.39
C VAL A 634 -10.42 -20.63 7.80
N THR A 635 -10.07 -19.74 6.91
CA THR A 635 -11.03 -18.82 6.28
C THR A 635 -10.67 -18.50 4.84
N THR A 636 -11.55 -17.77 4.19
CA THR A 636 -11.29 -17.13 2.90
C THR A 636 -11.50 -15.63 3.03
N ASN A 637 -10.76 -14.84 2.28
CA ASN A 637 -10.99 -13.38 2.21
C ASN A 637 -12.07 -12.98 1.21
N THR A 638 -12.68 -13.92 0.51
CA THR A 638 -13.74 -13.67 -0.46
C THR A 638 -15.10 -13.58 0.22
N TYR A 639 -15.91 -12.61 -0.18
CA TYR A 639 -17.09 -12.22 0.58
C TYR A 639 -18.37 -13.02 0.32
N THR A 640 -18.53 -13.66 -0.82
CA THR A 640 -19.78 -14.34 -1.20
C THR A 640 -19.55 -15.63 -1.97
N GLY A 641 -20.31 -16.65 -1.62
CA GLY A 641 -20.37 -17.89 -2.38
C GLY A 641 -19.18 -18.84 -2.20
N CYS A 642 -18.21 -18.51 -1.35
CA CYS A 642 -17.08 -19.39 -1.07
C CYS A 642 -17.42 -20.45 -0.02
N SER A 643 -17.00 -21.68 -0.29
CA SER A 643 -17.28 -22.82 0.56
C SER A 643 -16.19 -23.87 0.45
N PHE A 644 -16.02 -24.66 1.51
CA PHE A 644 -15.23 -25.88 1.48
C PHE A 644 -16.18 -27.08 1.60
N VAL A 645 -15.75 -28.19 1.03
CA VAL A 645 -16.51 -29.45 1.10
C VAL A 645 -15.76 -30.53 1.88
N LYS A 646 -14.47 -30.37 2.04
CA LYS A 646 -13.64 -31.31 2.80
C LYS A 646 -12.39 -30.60 3.33
N ILE A 647 -11.98 -30.99 4.54
CA ILE A 647 -10.69 -30.64 5.13
C ILE A 647 -10.02 -31.93 5.58
N GLU A 648 -8.75 -32.10 5.26
CA GLU A 648 -7.91 -33.19 5.73
C GLU A 648 -6.83 -32.64 6.64
N ILE A 649 -6.66 -33.26 7.80
CA ILE A 649 -5.49 -33.10 8.65
C ILE A 649 -4.59 -34.28 8.40
N CYS A 650 -3.34 -34.02 8.12
CA CYS A 650 -2.37 -35.02 7.69
C CYS A 650 -1.09 -34.94 8.50
N ASP A 651 -0.33 -36.03 8.46
CA ASP A 651 1.06 -36.08 8.92
C ASP A 651 2.00 -36.16 7.72
N GLY A 652 2.74 -35.09 7.48
CA GLY A 652 3.70 -34.99 6.36
C GLY A 652 4.91 -35.91 6.51
N ALA A 653 5.21 -36.37 7.72
CA ALA A 653 6.32 -37.29 7.97
C ALA A 653 6.08 -38.70 7.44
N TYR A 654 4.83 -39.01 7.08
CA TYR A 654 4.43 -40.34 6.62
C TYR A 654 3.67 -40.28 5.30
N ASN A 655 3.85 -41.30 4.45
CA ASN A 655 3.07 -41.50 3.23
C ASN A 655 1.65 -41.98 3.57
N ALA A 656 0.75 -41.91 2.60
CA ALA A 656 -0.64 -42.37 2.74
C ALA A 656 -0.75 -43.85 3.15
N ASP A 657 0.22 -44.69 2.82
CA ASP A 657 0.29 -46.10 3.20
C ASP A 657 0.87 -46.31 4.62
N GLY A 658 1.24 -45.24 5.31
CA GLY A 658 1.83 -45.27 6.64
C GLY A 658 3.35 -45.50 6.71
N SER A 659 4.01 -45.69 5.56
CA SER A 659 5.48 -45.71 5.50
C SER A 659 6.07 -44.32 5.78
N ARG A 660 7.29 -44.26 6.34
CA ARG A 660 7.94 -42.99 6.56
C ARG A 660 8.30 -42.35 5.22
N TYR A 661 7.98 -41.06 5.07
CA TYR A 661 8.40 -40.29 3.92
C TYR A 661 9.91 -40.05 3.99
N ALA A 662 10.64 -40.47 2.99
CA ALA A 662 12.07 -40.20 2.85
C ALA A 662 12.24 -39.11 1.78
N ASN A 663 12.82 -37.99 2.20
CA ASN A 663 13.28 -36.93 1.27
C ASN A 663 14.45 -37.45 0.43
#